data_8c7fb7fdc4fdd6849dc7833093dabc3e
#
_entry.id   8c7fb7fdc4fdd6849dc7833093dabc3e
#
_cell.length_a   1.000
_cell.length_b   1.000
_cell.length_c   1.000
_cell.angle_alpha   90.00
_cell.angle_beta   90.00
_cell.angle_gamma   90.00
#
_symmetry.space_group_name_H-M   'P 1'
#
loop_
_entity.id
_entity.type
_entity.pdbx_description
1 polymer ?
#
loop_
_entity_poly.entity_id
_entity_poly.type
_entity_poly.pdbx_seq_one_letter_code
_entity_poly.pdbx_strand_id
1 'polypeptide(L)'
;MRNPDVVCATLVMIILMLAQSLAGQTGTTYYVSASGNDSNPGTISAPWLTIQHAANRVKPGAIVYVFGGIYHESVNFHTSGTASAPITFQSYPGETAVIDGTGVSCCGSSATQGLINMTGSRSYITVSGFEIRNYTTSSAADVPCGVWITGSGTGIQILNNRVHHITTKSEKNGNAFGIVVYGTSKTPITRLVISGNEVYDNRTGNSETLTVNGNVTHFQITNNLIHDNDNIGIDAIGYEGVGPVGYDEAMYGEISGNTVYNISGITNPGEGYEYDADGLYCDGCAYVTFERNVIMQVDYGIETTSENQVCQSNGTEWSGPNNTGTAAKGKFPCYGRYATVRNNLFYNSNACGNSIGGYAAASKNGGPSNGGGSSYHDVFVNNTLYNNATQPGNESEGGSTGEFQIQNQVGSAQGNIFENNVVYAGAFNTWIFSYAPFSQTYPAPPATLNWNLYNSAAGYVEGTSIWWGNVTSYASFSNWQTSSGEDANSLNTDPLFVELGAAPPNFDTIPSSPTVRAGSTSLSCSVGWCDPDGSSPDSIYGSTDFLGNPRTNGSRIDIGAYENTGAAVANSLTVNLTSGAYTLQPGQATTLTVTVSASPGGGGVPSGTVKFMLGSALLKKRTLLPASATESAATLPLRASQLGPGANTLTAVYSGNSIAPCCPVSGPPVSVYSGATSPPITVTLE
;
A
#
# COMPACT_ATOMS: atom_id res chain seq x y z
N MET A 1 9.76 -3.38 -36.71
CA MET A 1 10.24 -1.99 -36.66
C MET A 1 9.12 -1.18 -36.00
N ARG A 2 9.19 -0.96 -34.70
CA ARG A 2 8.21 -0.15 -33.97
C ARG A 2 8.64 1.32 -34.06
N ASN A 3 7.68 2.16 -34.34
CA ASN A 3 7.87 3.58 -34.57
C ASN A 3 8.27 4.26 -33.23
N PRO A 4 9.44 4.86 -33.09
CA PRO A 4 9.88 5.50 -31.86
C PRO A 4 9.02 6.71 -31.44
N ASP A 5 8.15 7.18 -32.32
CA ASP A 5 7.32 8.36 -32.08
C ASP A 5 6.14 8.09 -31.10
N VAL A 6 5.74 6.83 -30.89
CA VAL A 6 4.62 6.51 -30.00
C VAL A 6 5.05 6.49 -28.53
N VAL A 7 6.27 6.05 -28.23
CA VAL A 7 6.80 6.04 -26.84
C VAL A 7 7.13 7.48 -26.38
N CYS A 8 7.59 8.32 -27.30
CA CYS A 8 7.84 9.72 -27.01
C CYS A 8 6.54 10.51 -26.76
N ALA A 9 5.45 10.17 -27.44
CA ALA A 9 4.15 10.84 -27.28
C ALA A 9 3.50 10.56 -25.92
N THR A 10 3.64 9.35 -25.37
CA THR A 10 3.07 9.00 -24.07
C THR A 10 3.85 9.63 -22.92
N LEU A 11 5.18 9.65 -23.00
CA LEU A 11 6.04 10.32 -22.02
C LEU A 11 5.84 11.85 -22.03
N VAL A 12 5.67 12.43 -23.22
CA VAL A 12 5.37 13.86 -23.38
C VAL A 12 3.97 14.19 -22.87
N MET A 13 2.99 13.28 -22.96
CA MET A 13 1.65 13.50 -22.41
C MET A 13 1.64 13.47 -20.88
N ILE A 14 2.40 12.59 -20.24
CA ILE A 14 2.54 12.54 -18.78
C ILE A 14 3.29 13.77 -18.26
N ILE A 15 4.35 14.20 -18.94
CA ILE A 15 5.07 15.43 -18.61
C ILE A 15 4.20 16.67 -18.87
N LEU A 16 3.36 16.67 -19.91
CA LEU A 16 2.40 17.74 -20.18
C LEU A 16 1.24 17.76 -19.18
N MET A 17 0.78 16.62 -18.67
CA MET A 17 -0.24 16.59 -17.61
C MET A 17 0.34 17.08 -16.27
N LEU A 18 1.58 16.75 -15.94
CA LEU A 18 2.28 17.32 -14.78
C LEU A 18 2.61 18.82 -14.98
N ALA A 19 2.94 19.24 -16.19
CA ALA A 19 3.17 20.65 -16.51
C ALA A 19 1.87 21.47 -16.60
N GLN A 20 0.75 20.85 -16.97
CA GLN A 20 -0.54 21.54 -17.01
C GLN A 20 -1.13 21.76 -15.62
N SER A 21 -0.78 20.95 -14.60
CA SER A 21 -1.15 21.23 -13.23
C SER A 21 -0.41 22.43 -12.62
N LEU A 22 0.78 22.77 -13.15
CA LEU A 22 1.55 23.96 -12.70
C LEU A 22 1.21 25.26 -13.45
N ALA A 23 0.64 25.18 -14.66
CA ALA A 23 0.47 26.34 -15.52
C ALA A 23 -0.86 27.12 -15.30
N GLY A 24 -1.68 26.73 -14.33
CA GLY A 24 -3.03 27.30 -14.12
C GLY A 24 -3.33 27.87 -12.74
N GLN A 25 -2.45 27.70 -11.74
CA GLN A 25 -2.75 28.17 -10.39
C GLN A 25 -2.35 29.64 -10.23
N THR A 26 -3.31 30.55 -10.37
CA THR A 26 -3.14 32.00 -10.13
C THR A 26 -3.12 32.36 -8.64
N GLY A 27 -2.71 31.44 -7.77
CA GLY A 27 -2.70 31.59 -6.33
C GLY A 27 -1.50 32.40 -5.81
N THR A 28 -1.63 32.97 -4.63
CA THR A 28 -0.53 33.66 -3.96
C THR A 28 0.46 32.62 -3.40
N THR A 29 1.75 32.80 -3.74
CA THR A 29 2.82 31.97 -3.19
C THR A 29 3.36 32.58 -1.91
N TYR A 30 3.51 31.73 -0.88
CA TYR A 30 4.08 32.09 0.42
C TYR A 30 5.25 31.18 0.76
N TYR A 31 6.06 31.65 1.73
CA TYR A 31 7.25 30.96 2.17
C TYR A 31 7.32 30.90 3.69
N VAL A 32 7.74 29.75 4.21
CA VAL A 32 8.00 29.48 5.62
C VAL A 32 9.46 29.06 5.78
N SER A 33 10.13 29.56 6.80
CA SER A 33 11.52 29.20 7.14
C SER A 33 11.71 29.14 8.65
N ALA A 34 12.45 28.15 9.14
CA ALA A 34 12.82 28.06 10.56
C ALA A 34 13.63 29.28 11.06
N SER A 35 14.16 30.11 10.17
CA SER A 35 14.79 31.41 10.47
C SER A 35 13.89 32.61 10.14
N GLY A 36 12.60 32.38 9.84
CA GLY A 36 11.64 33.41 9.49
C GLY A 36 11.09 34.17 10.70
N ASN A 37 10.01 34.92 10.46
CA ASN A 37 9.26 35.62 11.50
C ASN A 37 7.78 35.71 11.09
N ASP A 38 6.86 35.33 11.96
CA ASP A 38 5.41 35.35 11.66
C ASP A 38 4.83 36.77 11.50
N SER A 39 5.58 37.79 11.82
CA SER A 39 5.26 39.19 11.48
C SER A 39 5.62 39.60 10.06
N ASN A 40 6.34 38.74 9.33
CA ASN A 40 6.75 38.99 7.95
C ASN A 40 5.55 38.81 6.96
N PRO A 41 5.66 39.33 5.74
CA PRO A 41 4.61 39.15 4.72
C PRO A 41 4.53 37.75 4.12
N GLY A 42 5.45 36.82 4.42
CA GLY A 42 5.50 35.48 3.86
C GLY A 42 6.11 35.41 2.45
N THR A 43 6.87 36.43 2.05
CA THR A 43 7.59 36.41 0.77
C THR A 43 8.88 35.60 0.87
N ILE A 44 9.49 35.26 -0.28
CA ILE A 44 10.76 34.51 -0.29
C ILE A 44 11.89 35.22 0.44
N SER A 45 11.91 36.57 0.43
CA SER A 45 12.93 37.40 1.13
C SER A 45 12.57 37.69 2.59
N ALA A 46 11.32 37.51 2.97
CA ALA A 46 10.81 37.72 4.33
C ALA A 46 9.77 36.63 4.68
N PRO A 47 10.22 35.37 4.87
CA PRO A 47 9.34 34.22 5.13
C PRO A 47 8.72 34.26 6.50
N TRP A 48 7.59 33.59 6.69
CA TRP A 48 7.02 33.29 7.98
C TRP A 48 7.91 32.30 8.77
N LEU A 49 7.72 32.23 10.07
CA LEU A 49 8.46 31.33 10.94
C LEU A 49 7.83 29.96 11.04
N THR A 50 6.48 29.90 11.19
CA THR A 50 5.78 28.64 11.50
C THR A 50 4.86 28.20 10.37
N ILE A 51 4.75 26.88 10.20
CA ILE A 51 3.81 26.27 9.25
C ILE A 51 2.38 26.53 9.71
N GLN A 52 2.13 26.50 11.04
CA GLN A 52 0.81 26.78 11.59
C GLN A 52 0.37 28.22 11.29
N HIS A 53 1.28 29.20 11.33
CA HIS A 53 0.95 30.57 10.93
C HIS A 53 0.49 30.63 9.47
N ALA A 54 1.19 29.95 8.58
CA ALA A 54 0.78 29.84 7.17
C ALA A 54 -0.60 29.18 7.05
N ALA A 55 -0.85 28.05 7.73
CA ALA A 55 -2.13 27.35 7.70
C ALA A 55 -3.31 28.23 8.16
N ASN A 56 -3.07 29.17 9.08
CA ASN A 56 -4.08 30.13 9.57
C ASN A 56 -4.35 31.30 8.60
N ARG A 57 -3.45 31.59 7.66
CA ARG A 57 -3.47 32.78 6.82
C ARG A 57 -3.87 32.54 5.37
N VAL A 58 -3.56 31.35 4.86
CA VAL A 58 -3.77 31.05 3.44
C VAL A 58 -5.25 31.01 3.05
N LYS A 59 -5.49 31.30 1.79
CA LYS A 59 -6.80 31.26 1.13
C LYS A 59 -6.78 30.25 -0.01
N PRO A 60 -7.94 29.88 -0.54
CA PRO A 60 -8.01 29.01 -1.73
C PRO A 60 -7.07 29.49 -2.84
N GLY A 61 -6.32 28.54 -3.42
CA GLY A 61 -5.32 28.77 -4.45
C GLY A 61 -3.91 29.05 -3.93
N ALA A 62 -3.69 29.15 -2.62
CA ALA A 62 -2.37 29.42 -2.08
C ALA A 62 -1.41 28.24 -2.26
N ILE A 63 -0.15 28.55 -2.55
CA ILE A 63 0.98 27.64 -2.50
C ILE A 63 1.92 28.10 -1.39
N VAL A 64 2.21 27.22 -0.45
CA VAL A 64 3.15 27.44 0.65
C VAL A 64 4.37 26.57 0.46
N TYR A 65 5.52 27.18 0.21
CA TYR A 65 6.81 26.51 0.23
C TYR A 65 7.43 26.59 1.60
N VAL A 66 7.79 25.46 2.17
CA VAL A 66 8.47 25.37 3.46
C VAL A 66 9.93 25.02 3.23
N PHE A 67 10.84 25.93 3.60
CA PHE A 67 12.27 25.69 3.46
C PHE A 67 12.75 24.55 4.38
N GLY A 68 13.86 23.92 4.00
CA GLY A 68 14.50 22.90 4.81
C GLY A 68 14.83 23.39 6.21
N GLY A 69 14.48 22.59 7.19
CA GLY A 69 14.66 22.89 8.61
C GLY A 69 13.78 21.99 9.46
N ILE A 70 13.92 22.11 10.78
CA ILE A 70 13.11 21.36 11.75
C ILE A 70 12.07 22.30 12.34
N TYR A 71 10.80 21.87 12.30
CA TYR A 71 9.64 22.58 12.79
C TYR A 71 8.98 21.74 13.89
N HIS A 72 9.06 22.18 15.15
CA HIS A 72 8.46 21.47 16.28
C HIS A 72 7.03 21.98 16.49
N GLU A 73 6.11 21.51 15.67
CA GLU A 73 4.72 21.96 15.73
C GLU A 73 3.75 20.84 15.27
N SER A 74 2.50 20.95 15.74
CA SER A 74 1.36 20.22 15.23
C SER A 74 0.51 21.17 14.40
N VAL A 75 0.39 20.94 13.10
CA VAL A 75 -0.22 21.85 12.13
C VAL A 75 -1.69 21.51 11.94
N ASN A 76 -2.57 22.48 12.21
CA ASN A 76 -4.01 22.34 12.04
C ASN A 76 -4.49 23.17 10.84
N PHE A 77 -5.09 22.51 9.88
CA PHE A 77 -5.66 23.16 8.69
C PHE A 77 -7.11 23.58 8.94
N HIS A 78 -7.38 24.88 8.87
CA HIS A 78 -8.72 25.45 9.12
C HIS A 78 -9.42 25.90 7.84
N THR A 79 -8.68 26.11 6.76
CA THR A 79 -9.19 26.61 5.48
C THR A 79 -9.14 25.51 4.43
N SER A 80 -10.21 25.34 3.68
CA SER A 80 -10.28 24.46 2.50
C SER A 80 -9.93 25.23 1.23
N GLY A 81 -9.34 24.53 0.26
CA GLY A 81 -9.29 24.98 -1.12
C GLY A 81 -10.61 24.76 -1.85
N THR A 82 -10.57 24.89 -3.17
CA THR A 82 -11.64 24.50 -4.08
C THR A 82 -11.07 23.68 -5.22
N ALA A 83 -11.91 23.02 -6.02
CA ALA A 83 -11.44 22.24 -7.17
C ALA A 83 -10.60 23.07 -8.16
N SER A 84 -10.95 24.35 -8.36
CA SER A 84 -10.21 25.26 -9.24
C SER A 84 -9.10 26.05 -8.54
N ALA A 85 -9.03 26.00 -7.21
CA ALA A 85 -8.07 26.75 -6.40
C ALA A 85 -7.70 25.95 -5.15
N PRO A 86 -7.02 24.80 -5.29
CA PRO A 86 -6.56 24.00 -4.15
C PRO A 86 -5.51 24.76 -3.33
N ILE A 87 -5.35 24.36 -2.07
CA ILE A 87 -4.29 24.87 -1.19
C ILE A 87 -3.17 23.82 -1.18
N THR A 88 -1.94 24.24 -1.41
CA THR A 88 -0.79 23.34 -1.41
C THR A 88 0.24 23.78 -0.37
N PHE A 89 0.63 22.85 0.49
CA PHE A 89 1.78 22.95 1.36
C PHE A 89 2.83 21.95 0.91
N GLN A 90 4.03 22.41 0.63
CA GLN A 90 5.09 21.52 0.18
C GLN A 90 6.47 21.97 0.64
N SER A 91 7.36 21.00 0.84
CA SER A 91 8.78 21.32 1.03
C SER A 91 9.31 22.13 -0.14
N TYR A 92 10.19 23.09 0.13
CA TYR A 92 10.84 23.82 -0.93
C TYR A 92 11.64 22.88 -1.82
N PRO A 93 11.54 22.98 -3.15
CA PRO A 93 12.16 22.04 -4.07
C PRO A 93 13.64 21.77 -3.77
N GLY A 94 13.98 20.51 -3.57
CA GLY A 94 15.33 20.05 -3.24
C GLY A 94 15.77 20.25 -1.79
N GLU A 95 14.91 20.74 -0.92
CA GLU A 95 15.12 20.81 0.52
C GLU A 95 14.16 19.84 1.24
N THR A 96 14.46 19.54 2.49
CA THR A 96 13.58 18.71 3.34
C THR A 96 13.11 19.55 4.52
N ALA A 97 11.84 19.86 4.54
CA ALA A 97 11.18 20.42 5.71
C ALA A 97 10.75 19.28 6.62
N VAL A 98 11.15 19.33 7.88
CA VAL A 98 10.91 18.28 8.87
C VAL A 98 9.90 18.78 9.90
N ILE A 99 8.74 18.14 9.99
CA ILE A 99 7.78 18.36 11.08
C ILE A 99 8.11 17.32 12.16
N ASP A 100 8.65 17.78 13.28
CA ASP A 100 9.21 16.93 14.31
C ASP A 100 8.41 17.08 15.62
N GLY A 101 7.83 15.98 16.08
CA GLY A 101 7.00 15.93 17.27
C GLY A 101 7.78 15.98 18.60
N THR A 102 9.12 16.05 18.54
CA THR A 102 9.92 16.16 19.76
C THR A 102 9.56 17.43 20.56
N GLY A 103 9.07 17.23 21.77
CA GLY A 103 8.61 18.33 22.63
C GLY A 103 7.21 18.86 22.32
N VAL A 104 6.56 18.35 21.28
CA VAL A 104 5.15 18.63 21.02
C VAL A 104 4.30 17.71 21.90
N SER A 105 3.46 18.31 22.73
CA SER A 105 2.55 17.54 23.59
C SER A 105 1.53 16.80 22.75
N CYS A 106 1.40 15.47 22.97
CA CYS A 106 0.36 14.70 22.33
C CYS A 106 -1.00 14.99 22.98
N CYS A 107 -1.95 15.12 22.12
CA CYS A 107 -3.37 14.84 22.23
C CYS A 107 -4.19 15.77 23.13
N GLY A 108 -3.65 16.46 24.11
CA GLY A 108 -4.34 17.49 24.91
C GLY A 108 -5.68 17.01 25.49
N SER A 109 -6.76 17.70 25.14
CA SER A 109 -8.13 17.29 25.49
C SER A 109 -8.78 16.38 24.44
N SER A 110 -8.11 16.15 23.32
CA SER A 110 -8.53 15.27 22.20
C SER A 110 -7.73 13.98 22.32
N ALA A 111 -8.36 12.83 22.40
CA ALA A 111 -7.63 11.56 22.50
C ALA A 111 -6.72 11.29 21.29
N THR A 112 -6.99 11.88 20.12
CA THR A 112 -6.24 11.70 18.87
C THR A 112 -5.74 13.02 18.34
N GLN A 113 -4.46 13.07 17.95
CA GLN A 113 -3.85 14.24 17.33
C GLN A 113 -2.73 13.85 16.36
N GLY A 114 -2.67 14.51 15.21
CA GLY A 114 -1.59 14.38 14.25
C GLY A 114 -0.53 15.49 14.37
N LEU A 115 0.61 15.29 13.76
CA LEU A 115 1.51 16.39 13.43
C LEU A 115 0.96 17.22 12.27
N ILE A 116 0.18 16.59 11.39
CA ILE A 116 -0.68 17.22 10.37
C ILE A 116 -2.13 16.88 10.70
N ASN A 117 -3.00 17.90 10.84
CA ASN A 117 -4.40 17.71 11.19
C ASN A 117 -5.34 18.38 10.20
N MET A 118 -6.28 17.61 9.67
CA MET A 118 -7.39 18.06 8.82
C MET A 118 -8.70 17.54 9.42
N THR A 119 -9.22 18.26 10.41
CA THR A 119 -10.41 17.84 11.17
C THR A 119 -11.68 18.57 10.74
N GLY A 120 -12.81 17.89 10.81
CA GLY A 120 -14.12 18.39 10.36
C GLY A 120 -14.28 18.30 8.86
N SER A 121 -14.78 19.34 8.21
CA SER A 121 -14.95 19.36 6.74
C SER A 121 -13.78 20.07 6.08
N ARG A 122 -12.85 19.32 5.50
CA ARG A 122 -11.69 19.88 4.78
C ARG A 122 -11.66 19.35 3.36
N SER A 123 -11.31 20.20 2.41
CA SER A 123 -11.30 19.84 0.99
C SER A 123 -10.21 20.56 0.22
N TYR A 124 -9.69 19.88 -0.82
CA TYR A 124 -8.73 20.43 -1.76
C TYR A 124 -7.49 21.01 -1.08
N ILE A 125 -6.87 20.20 -0.23
CA ILE A 125 -5.61 20.49 0.45
C ILE A 125 -4.59 19.43 0.04
N THR A 126 -3.43 19.88 -0.38
CA THR A 126 -2.27 19.02 -0.70
C THR A 126 -1.17 19.25 0.33
N VAL A 127 -0.64 18.17 0.89
CA VAL A 127 0.57 18.16 1.73
C VAL A 127 1.62 17.28 1.07
N SER A 128 2.77 17.84 0.71
CA SER A 128 3.74 17.13 -0.11
C SER A 128 5.20 17.35 0.28
N GLY A 129 5.97 16.26 0.27
CA GLY A 129 7.43 16.30 0.38
C GLY A 129 8.00 16.60 1.76
N PHE A 130 7.21 16.44 2.82
CA PHE A 130 7.66 16.61 4.20
C PHE A 130 8.27 15.33 4.77
N GLU A 131 9.18 15.49 5.73
CA GLU A 131 9.50 14.46 6.71
C GLU A 131 8.70 14.76 7.99
N ILE A 132 7.89 13.78 8.44
CA ILE A 132 6.98 13.89 9.59
C ILE A 132 7.40 12.81 10.58
N ARG A 133 7.82 13.19 11.80
CA ARG A 133 8.47 12.20 12.66
C ARG A 133 8.43 12.51 14.16
N ASN A 134 8.88 11.50 14.95
CA ASN A 134 9.17 11.62 16.39
C ASN A 134 7.97 12.07 17.22
N TYR A 135 6.78 11.55 16.94
CA TYR A 135 5.60 11.88 17.73
C TYR A 135 5.18 10.70 18.59
N THR A 136 5.33 10.84 19.89
CA THR A 136 5.22 9.71 20.81
C THR A 136 4.35 10.02 22.01
N THR A 137 3.65 8.98 22.52
CA THR A 137 2.95 9.02 23.82
C THR A 137 3.33 7.82 24.69
N SER A 138 3.18 7.99 26.00
CA SER A 138 3.22 6.89 26.98
C SER A 138 1.84 6.60 27.59
N SER A 139 0.82 7.34 27.17
CA SER A 139 -0.56 7.19 27.63
C SER A 139 -1.31 6.28 26.65
N ALA A 140 -1.98 5.25 27.17
CA ALA A 140 -2.85 4.39 26.35
C ALA A 140 -4.12 5.12 25.86
N ALA A 141 -4.45 6.25 26.45
CA ALA A 141 -5.61 7.05 26.05
C ALA A 141 -5.31 8.04 24.92
N ASP A 142 -4.04 8.23 24.62
CA ASP A 142 -3.57 9.19 23.62
C ASP A 142 -3.15 8.45 22.36
N VAL A 143 -3.56 8.96 21.20
CA VAL A 143 -3.31 8.38 19.89
C VAL A 143 -2.51 9.36 19.02
N PRO A 144 -1.17 9.26 19.00
CA PRO A 144 -0.34 10.10 18.15
C PRO A 144 -0.44 9.64 16.70
N CYS A 145 -0.58 10.58 15.77
CA CYS A 145 -0.62 10.31 14.34
C CYS A 145 0.42 11.18 13.62
N GLY A 146 1.02 10.66 12.56
CA GLY A 146 1.78 11.49 11.63
C GLY A 146 0.84 12.43 10.89
N VAL A 147 -0.19 11.88 10.22
CA VAL A 147 -1.26 12.61 9.56
C VAL A 147 -2.62 12.13 10.07
N TRP A 148 -3.43 13.06 10.56
CA TRP A 148 -4.78 12.84 11.06
C TRP A 148 -5.82 13.60 10.22
N ILE A 149 -6.69 12.86 9.53
CA ILE A 149 -7.78 13.41 8.71
C ILE A 149 -9.10 12.86 9.24
N THR A 150 -10.08 13.70 9.56
CA THR A 150 -11.37 13.22 10.05
C THR A 150 -12.52 14.14 9.68
N GLY A 151 -13.71 13.56 9.57
CA GLY A 151 -14.96 14.29 9.28
C GLY A 151 -15.49 13.99 7.90
N SER A 152 -15.47 14.99 7.01
CA SER A 152 -15.88 14.89 5.62
C SER A 152 -15.01 15.76 4.72
N GLY A 153 -15.09 15.58 3.40
CA GLY A 153 -14.34 16.43 2.49
C GLY A 153 -14.11 15.80 1.12
N THR A 154 -13.41 16.52 0.26
CA THR A 154 -13.09 16.01 -1.07
C THR A 154 -11.73 16.54 -1.57
N GLY A 155 -11.03 15.71 -2.35
CA GLY A 155 -9.80 16.13 -3.05
C GLY A 155 -8.63 16.46 -2.11
N ILE A 156 -8.51 15.80 -0.97
CA ILE A 156 -7.33 15.87 -0.10
C ILE A 156 -6.23 15.01 -0.71
N GLN A 157 -4.99 15.49 -0.68
CA GLN A 157 -3.84 14.79 -1.22
C GLN A 157 -2.66 14.78 -0.23
N ILE A 158 -2.14 13.61 0.09
CA ILE A 158 -0.95 13.38 0.91
C ILE A 158 0.10 12.71 0.02
N LEU A 159 1.09 13.49 -0.40
CA LEU A 159 1.96 13.10 -1.51
C LEU A 159 3.45 13.16 -1.15
N ASN A 160 4.18 12.08 -1.45
CA ASN A 160 5.65 12.07 -1.38
C ASN A 160 6.22 12.49 0.00
N ASN A 161 5.52 12.18 1.08
CA ASN A 161 6.00 12.45 2.43
C ASN A 161 6.73 11.24 2.99
N ARG A 162 7.55 11.47 4.02
CA ARG A 162 8.17 10.43 4.83
C ARG A 162 7.60 10.52 6.23
N VAL A 163 6.94 9.46 6.70
CA VAL A 163 6.29 9.41 8.00
C VAL A 163 6.90 8.29 8.83
N HIS A 164 7.52 8.62 9.96
CA HIS A 164 8.21 7.60 10.75
C HIS A 164 8.38 7.97 12.23
N HIS A 165 8.62 6.95 13.06
CA HIS A 165 8.78 7.11 14.51
C HIS A 165 7.55 7.75 15.16
N ILE A 166 6.37 7.39 14.68
CA ILE A 166 5.11 7.67 15.34
C ILE A 166 4.85 6.49 16.27
N THR A 167 4.75 6.73 17.57
CA THR A 167 4.91 5.63 18.52
C THR A 167 3.97 5.74 19.72
N THR A 168 3.19 4.70 19.98
CA THR A 168 2.66 4.46 21.32
C THR A 168 3.69 3.66 22.15
N LYS A 169 3.94 4.08 23.38
CA LYS A 169 4.77 3.35 24.35
C LYS A 169 3.93 2.56 25.34
N SER A 170 2.62 2.57 25.18
CA SER A 170 1.69 1.79 25.98
C SER A 170 1.56 0.40 25.37
N GLU A 171 2.33 -0.54 25.89
CA GLU A 171 2.62 -1.82 25.26
C GLU A 171 1.42 -2.77 25.05
N LYS A 172 0.25 -2.53 25.63
CA LYS A 172 -0.88 -3.48 25.53
C LYS A 172 -2.21 -2.89 25.07
N ASN A 173 -2.38 -1.59 25.13
CA ASN A 173 -3.68 -0.95 24.88
C ASN A 173 -3.52 0.41 24.21
N GLY A 174 -2.36 0.70 23.66
CA GLY A 174 -2.07 1.95 23.01
C GLY A 174 -2.26 1.87 21.51
N ASN A 175 -2.57 3.02 20.92
CA ASN A 175 -2.75 3.18 19.49
C ASN A 175 -1.85 4.30 18.97
N ALA A 176 -1.38 4.15 17.74
CA ALA A 176 -0.71 5.21 16.98
C ALA A 176 -0.88 4.93 15.49
N PHE A 177 -0.77 5.95 14.65
CA PHE A 177 -0.90 5.80 13.20
C PHE A 177 0.18 6.58 12.46
N GLY A 178 0.70 6.03 11.40
CA GLY A 178 1.47 6.82 10.44
C GLY A 178 0.57 7.81 9.71
N ILE A 179 -0.44 7.32 8.99
CA ILE A 179 -1.45 8.13 8.28
C ILE A 179 -2.82 7.51 8.53
N VAL A 180 -3.76 8.30 9.03
CA VAL A 180 -5.12 7.82 9.33
C VAL A 180 -6.20 8.78 8.85
N VAL A 181 -7.25 8.21 8.25
CA VAL A 181 -8.38 8.95 7.67
C VAL A 181 -9.69 8.35 8.14
N TYR A 182 -10.44 9.10 8.95
CA TYR A 182 -11.73 8.67 9.51
C TYR A 182 -12.90 9.47 8.92
N GLY A 183 -13.73 8.79 8.13
CA GLY A 183 -14.97 9.35 7.58
C GLY A 183 -16.10 9.33 8.61
N THR A 184 -16.18 10.34 9.47
CA THR A 184 -17.11 10.38 10.62
C THR A 184 -18.44 11.07 10.33
N SER A 185 -18.75 11.36 9.08
CA SER A 185 -19.95 12.10 8.66
C SER A 185 -20.79 11.30 7.65
N LYS A 186 -22.09 11.62 7.54
CA LYS A 186 -22.91 11.11 6.43
C LYS A 186 -22.45 11.60 5.05
N THR A 187 -21.80 12.75 5.00
CA THR A 187 -21.09 13.20 3.80
C THR A 187 -19.70 12.55 3.81
N PRO A 188 -19.32 11.83 2.77
CA PRO A 188 -18.06 11.09 2.78
C PRO A 188 -16.82 11.99 2.70
N ILE A 189 -15.68 11.44 3.08
CA ILE A 189 -14.39 11.86 2.54
C ILE A 189 -14.26 11.17 1.19
N THR A 190 -14.07 11.94 0.10
CA THR A 190 -14.03 11.38 -1.25
C THR A 190 -12.87 11.97 -2.07
N ARG A 191 -12.43 11.25 -3.12
CA ARG A 191 -11.29 11.66 -3.95
C ARG A 191 -10.05 11.98 -3.11
N LEU A 192 -9.86 11.21 -2.06
CA LEU A 192 -8.63 11.21 -1.27
C LEU A 192 -7.52 10.55 -2.09
N VAL A 193 -6.32 11.13 -2.09
CA VAL A 193 -5.14 10.53 -2.71
C VAL A 193 -4.01 10.47 -1.69
N ILE A 194 -3.53 9.28 -1.38
CA ILE A 194 -2.33 9.03 -0.56
C ILE A 194 -1.32 8.34 -1.47
N SER A 195 -0.32 9.06 -1.96
CA SER A 195 0.54 8.53 -3.02
C SER A 195 2.00 8.91 -2.88
N GLY A 196 2.89 7.94 -3.17
CA GLY A 196 4.33 8.15 -3.16
C GLY A 196 4.92 8.38 -1.78
N ASN A 197 4.21 8.08 -0.70
CA ASN A 197 4.73 8.26 0.65
C ASN A 197 5.59 7.07 1.07
N GLU A 198 6.57 7.32 1.95
CA GLU A 198 7.33 6.31 2.68
C GLU A 198 6.89 6.36 4.15
N VAL A 199 6.32 5.24 4.66
CA VAL A 199 5.79 5.16 6.04
C VAL A 199 6.47 3.99 6.75
N TYR A 200 7.31 4.27 7.77
CA TYR A 200 8.19 3.26 8.32
C TYR A 200 8.62 3.54 9.77
N ASP A 201 9.17 2.52 10.43
CA ASP A 201 9.66 2.59 11.82
C ASP A 201 8.62 3.18 12.79
N ASN A 202 7.34 2.86 12.59
CA ASN A 202 6.28 3.24 13.51
C ASN A 202 5.98 2.09 14.48
N ARG A 203 5.52 2.44 15.68
CA ARG A 203 4.99 1.49 16.65
C ARG A 203 3.55 1.85 16.94
N THR A 204 2.68 1.14 16.27
CA THR A 204 1.26 1.48 16.21
C THR A 204 0.44 0.84 17.32
N GLY A 205 0.97 -0.17 17.97
CA GLY A 205 0.24 -0.92 19.02
C GLY A 205 -0.91 -1.71 18.39
N ASN A 206 -2.13 -1.46 18.82
CA ASN A 206 -3.32 -2.14 18.27
C ASN A 206 -3.89 -1.41 17.04
N SER A 207 -3.09 -0.60 16.35
CA SER A 207 -3.54 0.16 15.17
C SER A 207 -2.63 -0.06 13.97
N GLU A 208 -3.13 0.36 12.82
CA GLU A 208 -2.54 0.16 11.52
C GLU A 208 -1.54 1.29 11.17
N THR A 209 -0.67 1.02 10.21
CA THR A 209 0.31 2.01 9.74
C THR A 209 -0.32 3.09 8.86
N LEU A 210 -1.17 2.66 7.89
CA LEU A 210 -1.91 3.53 7.00
C LEU A 210 -3.34 3.01 6.87
N THR A 211 -4.33 3.80 7.30
CA THR A 211 -5.72 3.34 7.27
C THR A 211 -6.71 4.38 6.75
N VAL A 212 -7.76 3.89 6.11
CA VAL A 212 -8.99 4.61 5.79
C VAL A 212 -10.16 3.87 6.42
N ASN A 213 -10.96 4.56 7.24
CA ASN A 213 -12.00 3.93 8.06
C ASN A 213 -13.30 4.75 8.03
N GLY A 214 -14.42 4.06 8.07
CA GLY A 214 -15.75 4.66 8.02
C GLY A 214 -16.10 5.24 6.64
N ASN A 215 -16.84 6.34 6.57
CA ASN A 215 -17.36 6.89 5.32
C ASN A 215 -16.27 7.55 4.45
N VAL A 216 -15.38 6.73 3.90
CA VAL A 216 -14.34 7.15 2.95
C VAL A 216 -14.60 6.46 1.62
N THR A 217 -14.81 7.24 0.54
CA THR A 217 -15.19 6.67 -0.75
C THR A 217 -14.39 7.24 -1.91
N HIS A 218 -14.19 6.43 -2.98
CA HIS A 218 -13.47 6.86 -4.17
C HIS A 218 -12.08 7.40 -3.80
N PHE A 219 -11.35 6.63 -3.01
CA PHE A 219 -10.00 6.95 -2.55
C PHE A 219 -8.94 6.20 -3.38
N GLN A 220 -7.73 6.73 -3.37
CA GLN A 220 -6.57 6.12 -3.98
C GLN A 220 -5.40 6.08 -2.99
N ILE A 221 -4.88 4.88 -2.71
CA ILE A 221 -3.66 4.65 -1.93
C ILE A 221 -2.66 3.99 -2.88
N THR A 222 -1.75 4.80 -3.45
CA THR A 222 -0.98 4.33 -4.61
C THR A 222 0.51 4.61 -4.50
N ASN A 223 1.33 3.65 -4.95
CA ASN A 223 2.78 3.84 -5.05
C ASN A 223 3.44 4.21 -3.72
N ASN A 224 2.89 3.81 -2.58
CA ASN A 224 3.51 4.05 -1.28
C ASN A 224 4.51 2.93 -0.96
N LEU A 225 5.49 3.26 -0.15
CA LEU A 225 6.47 2.36 0.42
C LEU A 225 6.21 2.25 1.93
N ILE A 226 5.69 1.11 2.36
CA ILE A 226 5.31 0.85 3.76
C ILE A 226 6.22 -0.24 4.28
N HIS A 227 6.98 0.04 5.36
CA HIS A 227 7.93 -0.97 5.83
C HIS A 227 8.37 -0.76 7.28
N ASP A 228 8.90 -1.82 7.87
CA ASP A 228 9.47 -1.79 9.22
C ASP A 228 8.49 -1.27 10.27
N ASN A 229 7.23 -1.71 10.22
CA ASN A 229 6.19 -1.37 11.20
C ASN A 229 5.77 -2.62 11.97
N ASP A 230 5.16 -2.43 13.14
CA ASP A 230 4.85 -3.51 14.07
C ASP A 230 3.39 -3.97 14.06
N ASN A 231 2.58 -3.46 13.15
CA ASN A 231 1.22 -3.91 12.87
C ASN A 231 0.81 -3.50 11.46
N ILE A 232 -0.34 -3.92 10.99
CA ILE A 232 -0.92 -3.85 9.65
C ILE A 232 -0.37 -2.71 8.77
N GLY A 233 0.00 -3.04 7.53
CA GLY A 233 0.60 -2.08 6.60
C GLY A 233 -0.41 -1.08 6.05
N ILE A 234 -1.40 -1.56 5.29
CA ILE A 234 -2.47 -0.73 4.70
C ILE A 234 -3.82 -1.38 4.97
N ASP A 235 -4.75 -0.63 5.54
CA ASP A 235 -6.08 -1.11 5.87
C ASP A 235 -7.21 -0.22 5.34
N ALA A 236 -8.28 -0.86 4.86
CA ALA A 236 -9.53 -0.23 4.46
C ALA A 236 -10.67 -0.83 5.30
N ILE A 237 -11.21 -0.01 6.22
CA ILE A 237 -12.01 -0.49 7.34
C ILE A 237 -13.48 -0.08 7.21
N GLY A 238 -14.36 -0.99 7.64
CA GLY A 238 -15.77 -0.75 7.83
C GLY A 238 -16.30 -1.33 9.13
N TYR A 239 -17.44 -0.81 9.57
CA TYR A 239 -18.22 -1.33 10.70
C TYR A 239 -17.60 -1.20 12.09
N GLU A 240 -16.55 -0.42 12.27
CA GLU A 240 -15.96 -0.14 13.58
C GLU A 240 -16.65 0.97 14.38
N GLY A 241 -17.72 1.55 13.87
CA GLY A 241 -18.43 2.64 14.54
C GLY A 241 -17.78 4.01 14.36
N VAL A 242 -16.86 4.16 13.42
CA VAL A 242 -16.22 5.43 13.04
C VAL A 242 -17.19 6.31 12.27
N GLY A 243 -17.87 5.74 11.27
CA GLY A 243 -18.90 6.40 10.50
C GLY A 243 -20.28 6.33 11.16
N PRO A 244 -21.24 7.16 10.74
CA PRO A 244 -22.64 6.99 11.15
C PRO A 244 -23.21 5.70 10.58
N VAL A 245 -24.11 5.08 11.31
CA VAL A 245 -24.83 3.87 10.87
C VAL A 245 -25.33 3.99 9.43
N GLY A 246 -24.98 3.00 8.59
CA GLY A 246 -25.25 2.96 7.16
C GLY A 246 -24.32 3.83 6.28
N TYR A 247 -23.26 4.36 6.88
CA TYR A 247 -22.19 5.10 6.22
C TYR A 247 -20.83 4.73 6.80
N ASP A 248 -20.73 3.62 7.53
CA ASP A 248 -19.54 3.20 8.26
C ASP A 248 -18.80 2.12 7.48
N GLU A 249 -18.27 2.49 6.32
CA GLU A 249 -17.59 1.54 5.44
C GLU A 249 -16.72 2.27 4.42
N ALA A 250 -15.46 1.88 4.30
CA ALA A 250 -14.57 2.32 3.23
C ALA A 250 -14.95 1.64 1.92
N MET A 251 -15.21 2.42 0.85
CA MET A 251 -15.78 1.88 -0.39
C MET A 251 -15.20 2.52 -1.66
N TYR A 252 -15.27 1.77 -2.76
CA TYR A 252 -14.91 2.26 -4.10
C TYR A 252 -13.49 2.82 -4.14
N GLY A 253 -12.58 2.10 -3.50
CA GLY A 253 -11.17 2.49 -3.38
C GLY A 253 -10.27 1.74 -4.34
N GLU A 254 -9.11 2.34 -4.59
CA GLU A 254 -7.99 1.71 -5.29
C GLU A 254 -6.76 1.71 -4.37
N ILE A 255 -6.21 0.52 -4.11
CA ILE A 255 -4.96 0.31 -3.38
C ILE A 255 -3.99 -0.36 -4.35
N SER A 256 -3.12 0.43 -5.01
CA SER A 256 -2.36 -0.09 -6.15
C SER A 256 -0.90 0.37 -6.21
N GLY A 257 -0.05 -0.51 -6.73
CA GLY A 257 1.37 -0.20 -6.92
C GLY A 257 2.15 0.04 -5.63
N ASN A 258 1.60 -0.32 -4.47
CA ASN A 258 2.30 -0.17 -3.20
C ASN A 258 3.32 -1.29 -3.01
N THR A 259 4.39 -0.98 -2.30
CA THR A 259 5.35 -1.96 -1.81
C THR A 259 5.27 -2.00 -0.29
N VAL A 260 4.93 -3.17 0.25
CA VAL A 260 4.76 -3.38 1.69
C VAL A 260 5.66 -4.53 2.13
N TYR A 261 6.53 -4.27 3.10
CA TYR A 261 7.41 -5.31 3.60
C TYR A 261 7.84 -5.11 5.06
N ASN A 262 8.27 -6.20 5.67
CA ASN A 262 8.75 -6.20 7.06
C ASN A 262 7.70 -5.61 8.01
N ILE A 263 6.49 -6.15 7.92
CA ILE A 263 5.36 -5.83 8.78
C ILE A 263 5.07 -7.07 9.61
N SER A 264 5.11 -6.96 10.95
CA SER A 264 4.91 -8.12 11.80
C SER A 264 4.48 -7.78 13.23
N GLY A 265 3.48 -8.49 13.73
CA GLY A 265 3.01 -8.45 15.10
C GLY A 265 3.95 -9.12 16.12
N ILE A 266 4.93 -9.92 15.67
CA ILE A 266 5.80 -10.73 16.55
C ILE A 266 6.59 -9.94 17.59
N THR A 267 6.81 -8.67 17.39
CA THR A 267 7.47 -7.78 18.34
C THR A 267 6.51 -6.80 19.01
N ASN A 268 5.23 -6.91 18.70
CA ASN A 268 4.17 -6.03 19.20
C ASN A 268 3.47 -6.65 20.41
N PRO A 269 3.57 -6.04 21.61
CA PRO A 269 2.85 -6.55 22.77
C PRO A 269 1.33 -6.38 22.67
N GLY A 270 0.84 -5.50 21.81
CA GLY A 270 -0.59 -5.34 21.53
C GLY A 270 -1.16 -6.60 20.89
N GLU A 271 -0.43 -7.13 19.93
CA GLU A 271 -0.75 -8.32 19.16
C GLU A 271 -0.27 -9.63 19.83
N GLY A 272 0.02 -9.60 21.09
CA GLY A 272 0.38 -10.82 21.83
C GLY A 272 1.73 -11.43 21.47
N TYR A 273 2.55 -10.77 20.64
CA TYR A 273 3.80 -11.31 20.06
C TYR A 273 3.53 -12.49 19.10
N GLU A 274 2.49 -12.38 18.29
CA GLU A 274 2.09 -13.39 17.31
C GLU A 274 2.29 -12.86 15.88
N TYR A 275 2.28 -13.75 14.90
CA TYR A 275 2.29 -13.39 13.49
C TYR A 275 0.85 -13.16 13.02
N ASP A 276 0.36 -11.93 13.12
CA ASP A 276 -1.01 -11.55 12.76
C ASP A 276 -1.13 -10.18 12.06
N ALA A 277 -0.01 -9.58 11.68
CA ALA A 277 0.00 -8.30 10.99
C ALA A 277 -0.09 -8.46 9.47
N ASP A 278 -1.15 -7.91 8.88
CA ASP A 278 -1.36 -7.95 7.44
C ASP A 278 -0.48 -6.95 6.68
N GLY A 279 -0.03 -7.34 5.50
CA GLY A 279 0.51 -6.37 4.54
C GLY A 279 -0.59 -5.45 4.00
N LEU A 280 -1.68 -6.05 3.55
CA LEU A 280 -2.91 -5.37 3.12
C LEU A 280 -4.11 -5.99 3.84
N TYR A 281 -5.06 -5.15 4.22
CA TYR A 281 -6.28 -5.62 4.86
C TYR A 281 -7.53 -4.92 4.28
N CYS A 282 -8.56 -5.69 4.00
CA CYS A 282 -9.93 -5.23 3.78
C CYS A 282 -10.75 -5.66 4.99
N ASP A 283 -10.73 -4.91 6.08
CA ASP A 283 -11.55 -5.16 7.25
C ASP A 283 -12.95 -4.57 7.07
N GLY A 284 -13.82 -5.32 6.43
CA GLY A 284 -15.19 -4.88 6.15
C GLY A 284 -15.28 -3.83 5.05
N CYS A 285 -14.29 -3.67 4.22
CA CYS A 285 -14.34 -2.78 3.06
C CYS A 285 -15.28 -3.31 1.96
N ALA A 286 -15.69 -2.46 1.01
CA ALA A 286 -16.47 -2.91 -0.13
C ALA A 286 -16.04 -2.24 -1.44
N TYR A 287 -16.06 -3.05 -2.53
CA TYR A 287 -15.72 -2.55 -3.87
C TYR A 287 -14.34 -1.88 -3.90
N VAL A 288 -13.36 -2.44 -3.19
CA VAL A 288 -11.98 -1.97 -3.19
C VAL A 288 -11.15 -2.87 -4.09
N THR A 289 -10.35 -2.26 -4.95
CA THR A 289 -9.42 -2.97 -5.83
C THR A 289 -8.01 -2.88 -5.25
N PHE A 290 -7.40 -4.04 -5.00
CA PHE A 290 -6.00 -4.19 -4.62
C PHE A 290 -5.24 -4.71 -5.84
N GLU A 291 -4.39 -3.89 -6.43
CA GLU A 291 -3.81 -4.19 -7.73
C GLU A 291 -2.33 -3.84 -7.83
N ARG A 292 -1.55 -4.75 -8.44
CA ARG A 292 -0.12 -4.52 -8.71
C ARG A 292 0.70 -4.11 -7.49
N ASN A 293 0.32 -4.59 -6.31
CA ASN A 293 1.09 -4.39 -5.10
C ASN A 293 2.17 -5.48 -4.98
N VAL A 294 3.24 -5.14 -4.30
CA VAL A 294 4.30 -6.07 -3.91
C VAL A 294 4.28 -6.21 -2.40
N ILE A 295 3.94 -7.39 -1.92
CA ILE A 295 3.79 -7.68 -0.50
C ILE A 295 4.75 -8.81 -0.15
N MET A 296 5.65 -8.55 0.79
CA MET A 296 6.67 -9.54 1.15
C MET A 296 7.12 -9.40 2.60
N GLN A 297 7.48 -10.53 3.22
CA GLN A 297 7.98 -10.52 4.60
C GLN A 297 7.04 -9.78 5.57
N VAL A 298 5.77 -10.04 5.41
CA VAL A 298 4.66 -9.63 6.29
C VAL A 298 4.12 -10.86 6.99
N ASP A 299 3.22 -10.74 7.95
CA ASP A 299 2.66 -11.94 8.56
C ASP A 299 1.61 -12.57 7.64
N TYR A 300 0.61 -11.79 7.22
CA TYR A 300 -0.35 -12.17 6.18
C TYR A 300 -0.18 -11.25 4.96
N GLY A 301 -0.16 -11.80 3.76
CA GLY A 301 0.00 -10.99 2.54
C GLY A 301 -1.16 -10.02 2.33
N ILE A 302 -2.36 -10.57 2.26
CA ILE A 302 -3.62 -9.83 2.30
C ILE A 302 -4.69 -10.63 3.02
N GLU A 303 -5.50 -9.94 3.79
CA GLU A 303 -6.73 -10.49 4.35
C GLU A 303 -7.95 -9.74 3.83
N THR A 304 -9.02 -10.48 3.47
CA THR A 304 -10.33 -9.90 3.18
C THR A 304 -11.37 -10.54 4.08
N THR A 305 -11.75 -9.82 5.11
CA THR A 305 -12.72 -10.25 6.12
C THR A 305 -13.38 -9.05 6.76
N SER A 306 -13.93 -9.18 7.94
CA SER A 306 -14.34 -8.07 8.79
C SER A 306 -14.33 -8.51 10.24
N GLU A 307 -13.61 -7.81 11.09
CA GLU A 307 -13.56 -8.11 12.52
C GLU A 307 -14.82 -7.68 13.26
N ASN A 308 -15.41 -6.60 12.81
CA ASN A 308 -16.47 -5.89 13.52
C ASN A 308 -17.83 -6.04 12.88
N GLN A 309 -17.89 -6.69 11.75
CA GLN A 309 -19.14 -6.86 11.07
C GLN A 309 -20.09 -7.72 11.87
N VAL A 310 -21.32 -7.32 11.98
CA VAL A 310 -22.39 -8.19 12.39
C VAL A 310 -23.67 -7.86 11.66
N CYS A 311 -24.05 -8.74 10.75
CA CYS A 311 -25.42 -8.87 10.36
C CYS A 311 -26.15 -9.80 11.31
N GLN A 312 -27.09 -9.27 12.04
CA GLN A 312 -28.04 -10.13 12.71
C GLN A 312 -28.85 -10.91 11.67
N SER A 313 -29.23 -12.13 11.98
CA SER A 313 -30.08 -12.99 11.12
C SER A 313 -31.41 -12.36 10.65
N ASN A 314 -31.76 -11.20 11.18
CA ASN A 314 -32.93 -10.41 10.82
C ASN A 314 -32.60 -9.24 9.86
N GLY A 315 -31.37 -9.13 9.36
CA GLY A 315 -30.91 -8.06 8.47
C GLY A 315 -30.75 -6.69 9.15
N THR A 316 -30.55 -6.64 10.45
CA THR A 316 -30.17 -5.42 11.16
C THR A 316 -28.66 -5.40 11.33
N GLU A 317 -28.05 -4.31 10.95
CA GLU A 317 -26.65 -4.00 11.15
C GLU A 317 -26.34 -3.84 12.65
N TRP A 318 -25.24 -4.42 13.11
CA TRP A 318 -24.70 -4.15 14.43
C TRP A 318 -23.25 -3.68 14.25
N SER A 319 -22.96 -2.47 14.61
CA SER A 319 -21.64 -1.90 14.51
C SER A 319 -20.94 -2.04 15.86
N GLY A 320 -19.92 -2.87 15.93
CA GLY A 320 -18.89 -2.94 16.98
C GLY A 320 -19.33 -3.12 18.42
N PRO A 321 -18.40 -3.42 19.31
CA PRO A 321 -18.70 -3.66 20.73
C PRO A 321 -19.24 -2.43 21.48
N ASN A 322 -19.12 -1.24 20.93
CA ASN A 322 -19.54 0.00 21.55
C ASN A 322 -20.76 0.66 20.90
N ASN A 323 -21.29 0.10 19.83
CA ASN A 323 -22.42 0.72 19.13
C ASN A 323 -23.73 0.10 19.55
N THR A 324 -24.46 0.79 20.41
CA THR A 324 -25.81 0.46 20.86
C THR A 324 -26.90 0.94 19.92
N GLY A 325 -26.53 1.36 18.69
CA GLY A 325 -27.46 1.88 17.70
C GLY A 325 -28.29 0.79 17.05
N THR A 326 -29.59 0.98 16.97
CA THR A 326 -30.50 0.16 16.15
C THR A 326 -30.37 0.59 14.69
N ALA A 327 -29.73 -0.22 13.87
CA ALA A 327 -29.65 -0.01 12.45
C ALA A 327 -31.01 -0.12 11.76
N ALA A 328 -31.19 0.62 10.69
CA ALA A 328 -32.40 0.55 9.89
C ALA A 328 -32.47 -0.80 9.14
N LYS A 329 -33.45 -1.59 9.48
CA LYS A 329 -33.74 -2.90 8.91
C LYS A 329 -33.62 -2.93 7.38
N GLY A 330 -32.71 -3.75 6.83
CA GLY A 330 -32.70 -4.13 5.42
C GLY A 330 -32.20 -3.10 4.41
N LYS A 331 -31.43 -2.09 4.83
CA LYS A 331 -30.92 -1.06 3.90
C LYS A 331 -29.46 -1.23 3.45
N PHE A 332 -28.63 -1.96 4.22
CA PHE A 332 -27.21 -2.06 3.92
C PHE A 332 -26.72 -3.49 4.16
N PRO A 333 -25.88 -4.01 3.29
CA PRO A 333 -25.11 -5.20 3.62
C PRO A 333 -24.19 -4.88 4.80
N CYS A 334 -23.90 -5.84 5.63
CA CYS A 334 -23.13 -5.71 6.86
C CYS A 334 -21.95 -6.69 6.87
N TYR A 335 -21.23 -6.74 5.77
CA TYR A 335 -20.09 -7.61 5.57
C TYR A 335 -19.15 -7.01 4.54
N GLY A 336 -17.84 -7.30 4.70
CA GLY A 336 -16.84 -7.08 3.68
C GLY A 336 -17.23 -7.78 2.39
N ARG A 337 -17.13 -7.12 1.25
CA ARG A 337 -17.64 -7.67 0.01
C ARG A 337 -17.05 -7.02 -1.22
N TYR A 338 -17.04 -7.80 -2.29
CA TYR A 338 -16.69 -7.35 -3.62
C TYR A 338 -15.29 -6.72 -3.69
N ALA A 339 -14.38 -7.16 -2.82
CA ALA A 339 -12.97 -6.83 -2.97
C ALA A 339 -12.42 -7.52 -4.22
N THR A 340 -11.61 -6.81 -4.98
CA THR A 340 -10.91 -7.38 -6.15
C THR A 340 -9.42 -7.33 -5.88
N VAL A 341 -8.80 -8.50 -5.70
CA VAL A 341 -7.37 -8.67 -5.48
C VAL A 341 -6.76 -9.24 -6.75
N ARG A 342 -6.04 -8.40 -7.51
CA ARG A 342 -5.55 -8.79 -8.83
C ARG A 342 -4.14 -8.33 -9.15
N ASN A 343 -3.43 -9.14 -9.91
CA ASN A 343 -2.12 -8.76 -10.44
C ASN A 343 -1.08 -8.42 -9.36
N ASN A 344 -1.22 -8.94 -8.13
CA ASN A 344 -0.31 -8.68 -7.03
C ASN A 344 0.75 -9.78 -6.92
N LEU A 345 1.84 -9.44 -6.22
CA LEU A 345 2.88 -10.38 -5.81
C LEU A 345 2.86 -10.52 -4.29
N PHE A 346 2.62 -11.71 -3.79
CA PHE A 346 2.66 -12.06 -2.37
C PHE A 346 3.73 -13.11 -2.15
N TYR A 347 4.80 -12.79 -1.42
CA TYR A 347 5.85 -13.77 -1.22
C TYR A 347 6.62 -13.63 0.09
N ASN A 348 7.05 -14.77 0.60
CA ASN A 348 7.82 -14.88 1.84
C ASN A 348 7.11 -14.31 3.08
N SER A 349 5.78 -14.35 3.13
CA SER A 349 5.03 -14.01 4.34
C SER A 349 5.30 -15.01 5.44
N ASN A 350 5.15 -14.60 6.71
CA ASN A 350 5.44 -15.43 7.86
C ASN A 350 4.37 -16.51 8.08
N ALA A 351 3.10 -16.12 8.10
CA ALA A 351 1.97 -17.00 8.40
C ALA A 351 1.22 -17.45 7.14
N CYS A 352 0.80 -16.52 6.27
CA CYS A 352 -0.05 -16.84 5.12
C CYS A 352 0.20 -15.89 3.95
N GLY A 353 -0.09 -16.35 2.72
CA GLY A 353 -0.10 -15.50 1.53
C GLY A 353 -1.36 -14.64 1.47
N ASN A 354 -2.50 -15.25 1.24
CA ASN A 354 -3.79 -14.57 1.16
C ASN A 354 -4.81 -15.27 2.07
N SER A 355 -5.59 -14.50 2.84
CA SER A 355 -6.64 -15.01 3.71
C SER A 355 -8.00 -14.43 3.33
N ILE A 356 -9.02 -15.28 3.34
CA ILE A 356 -10.42 -14.87 3.23
C ILE A 356 -11.24 -15.48 4.35
N GLY A 357 -12.33 -14.81 4.71
CA GLY A 357 -13.36 -15.40 5.54
C GLY A 357 -13.50 -14.78 6.90
N GLY A 358 -14.05 -15.50 7.85
CA GLY A 358 -14.48 -14.93 9.09
C GLY A 358 -13.98 -15.66 10.30
N TYR A 359 -13.54 -14.88 11.25
CA TYR A 359 -13.24 -15.33 12.59
C TYR A 359 -14.49 -15.86 13.28
N ALA A 360 -14.35 -16.91 14.05
CA ALA A 360 -15.31 -17.13 15.11
C ALA A 360 -15.15 -15.97 16.09
N ALA A 361 -16.04 -15.01 16.09
CA ALA A 361 -16.08 -14.05 17.17
C ALA A 361 -16.10 -14.84 18.49
N ALA A 362 -14.94 -15.04 19.05
CA ALA A 362 -14.86 -15.40 20.44
C ALA A 362 -15.57 -14.25 21.14
N SER A 363 -16.72 -14.51 21.73
CA SER A 363 -17.41 -13.54 22.56
C SER A 363 -16.55 -13.25 23.79
N LYS A 364 -15.41 -12.60 23.60
CA LYS A 364 -14.56 -12.15 24.70
C LYS A 364 -15.33 -11.23 25.66
N ASN A 365 -16.51 -10.74 25.26
CA ASN A 365 -17.30 -9.79 26.04
C ASN A 365 -18.81 -10.12 26.12
N GLY A 366 -19.23 -11.36 25.91
CA GLY A 366 -20.65 -11.77 26.16
C GLY A 366 -21.65 -11.20 25.15
N GLY A 367 -21.20 -10.71 24.00
CA GLY A 367 -22.06 -10.40 22.86
C GLY A 367 -22.65 -11.67 22.23
N PRO A 368 -23.69 -11.55 21.42
CA PRO A 368 -24.23 -12.70 20.74
C PRO A 368 -23.14 -13.35 19.89
N SER A 369 -23.02 -14.66 19.97
CA SER A 369 -22.08 -15.53 19.25
C SER A 369 -22.35 -15.57 17.71
N ASN A 370 -22.61 -14.45 17.10
CA ASN A 370 -22.88 -14.31 15.69
C ASN A 370 -21.62 -13.79 15.04
N GLY A 371 -20.70 -14.67 14.84
CA GLY A 371 -19.46 -14.58 14.17
C GLY A 371 -19.04 -13.23 13.60
N GLY A 372 -17.95 -12.69 14.10
CA GLY A 372 -17.21 -11.67 13.40
C GLY A 372 -16.63 -12.27 12.10
N GLY A 373 -16.37 -11.43 11.17
CA GLY A 373 -15.69 -11.77 9.96
C GLY A 373 -16.60 -12.32 8.85
N SER A 374 -16.53 -11.69 7.71
CA SER A 374 -17.14 -12.20 6.50
C SER A 374 -16.43 -11.68 5.27
N SER A 375 -16.34 -12.54 4.28
CA SER A 375 -15.81 -12.26 2.96
C SER A 375 -16.88 -12.70 1.96
N TYR A 376 -17.40 -11.77 1.18
CA TYR A 376 -18.56 -12.02 0.35
C TYR A 376 -18.35 -11.55 -1.08
N HIS A 377 -18.31 -12.50 -2.02
CA HIS A 377 -18.06 -12.23 -3.43
C HIS A 377 -16.73 -11.51 -3.73
N ASP A 378 -15.71 -11.76 -2.94
CA ASP A 378 -14.37 -11.26 -3.23
C ASP A 378 -13.74 -12.08 -4.35
N VAL A 379 -12.91 -11.43 -5.14
CA VAL A 379 -12.28 -12.04 -6.33
C VAL A 379 -10.77 -11.91 -6.24
N PHE A 380 -10.10 -13.04 -6.26
CA PHE A 380 -8.65 -13.15 -6.30
C PHE A 380 -8.23 -13.67 -7.67
N VAL A 381 -7.72 -12.80 -8.55
CA VAL A 381 -7.40 -13.16 -9.92
C VAL A 381 -6.02 -12.70 -10.33
N ASN A 382 -5.33 -13.58 -11.06
CA ASN A 382 -4.05 -13.24 -11.65
C ASN A 382 -3.00 -12.75 -10.65
N ASN A 383 -3.00 -13.26 -9.42
CA ASN A 383 -1.93 -13.00 -8.46
C ASN A 383 -0.84 -14.07 -8.56
N THR A 384 0.33 -13.77 -8.06
CA THR A 384 1.41 -14.72 -7.85
C THR A 384 1.72 -14.81 -6.38
N LEU A 385 1.51 -16.00 -5.79
CA LEU A 385 1.80 -16.34 -4.42
C LEU A 385 3.03 -17.27 -4.40
N TYR A 386 4.04 -16.92 -3.62
CA TYR A 386 5.29 -17.68 -3.60
C TYR A 386 5.90 -17.80 -2.21
N ASN A 387 6.11 -19.04 -1.75
CA ASN A 387 6.84 -19.34 -0.52
C ASN A 387 6.34 -18.57 0.70
N ASN A 388 5.05 -18.41 0.84
CA ASN A 388 4.44 -17.85 2.04
C ASN A 388 4.38 -18.91 3.16
N ALA A 389 3.91 -18.54 4.37
CA ALA A 389 3.92 -19.40 5.54
C ALA A 389 5.33 -19.89 5.91
N THR A 390 6.28 -18.97 6.00
CA THR A 390 7.69 -19.29 6.29
C THR A 390 7.96 -19.58 7.77
N GLN A 391 7.04 -19.21 8.68
CA GLN A 391 7.16 -19.31 10.13
C GLN A 391 5.91 -19.93 10.79
N PRO A 392 5.60 -21.20 10.52
CA PRO A 392 4.40 -21.81 11.04
C PRO A 392 4.47 -22.01 12.57
N GLY A 393 3.33 -21.88 13.24
CA GLY A 393 3.16 -22.21 14.65
C GLY A 393 3.21 -21.05 15.62
N ASN A 394 3.30 -19.80 15.13
CA ASN A 394 3.17 -18.58 15.94
C ASN A 394 2.06 -17.65 15.46
N GLU A 395 1.14 -18.18 14.68
CA GLU A 395 -0.02 -17.45 14.18
C GLU A 395 -1.12 -17.35 15.25
N SER A 396 -1.78 -16.20 15.37
CA SER A 396 -2.92 -15.99 16.30
C SER A 396 -4.15 -16.81 15.90
N GLU A 397 -4.29 -17.10 14.64
CA GLU A 397 -5.52 -17.55 14.02
C GLU A 397 -5.64 -19.07 13.83
N GLY A 398 -5.18 -19.83 14.79
CA GLY A 398 -5.48 -21.26 14.86
C GLY A 398 -4.54 -22.19 14.13
N GLY A 399 -3.30 -21.78 13.86
CA GLY A 399 -2.26 -22.65 13.35
C GLY A 399 -2.41 -22.96 11.86
N SER A 400 -2.93 -22.01 11.13
CA SER A 400 -3.15 -22.13 9.69
C SER A 400 -1.98 -21.59 8.92
N THR A 401 -1.52 -22.34 7.95
CA THR A 401 -0.36 -22.00 7.15
C THR A 401 -0.59 -22.41 5.71
N GLY A 402 -0.46 -21.49 4.79
CA GLY A 402 -0.62 -21.78 3.38
C GLY A 402 -0.39 -20.59 2.49
N GLU A 403 -0.36 -20.85 1.20
CA GLU A 403 -0.36 -19.78 0.21
C GLU A 403 -1.72 -19.07 0.18
N PHE A 404 -2.80 -19.83 0.34
CA PHE A 404 -4.16 -19.33 0.39
C PHE A 404 -4.94 -19.98 1.55
N GLN A 405 -5.50 -19.14 2.42
CA GLN A 405 -6.27 -19.56 3.59
C GLN A 405 -7.74 -19.19 3.42
N ILE A 406 -8.61 -20.10 3.80
CA ILE A 406 -10.05 -19.89 3.85
C ILE A 406 -10.53 -20.09 5.28
N GLN A 407 -10.80 -19.01 5.97
CA GLN A 407 -11.38 -19.01 7.29
C GLN A 407 -12.91 -18.96 7.18
N ASN A 408 -13.57 -20.07 7.41
CA ASN A 408 -15.04 -20.14 7.36
C ASN A 408 -15.62 -20.70 8.65
N GLN A 409 -15.18 -20.13 9.76
CA GLN A 409 -15.52 -20.65 11.09
C GLN A 409 -17.02 -20.58 11.42
N VAL A 410 -17.74 -19.66 10.80
CA VAL A 410 -19.17 -19.41 11.07
C VAL A 410 -20.05 -19.42 9.81
N GLY A 411 -19.53 -19.89 8.70
CA GLY A 411 -20.25 -19.90 7.41
C GLY A 411 -20.40 -18.53 6.78
N SER A 412 -19.49 -17.62 7.07
CA SER A 412 -19.53 -16.22 6.67
C SER A 412 -18.76 -15.94 5.36
N ALA A 413 -17.93 -16.86 4.89
CA ALA A 413 -17.31 -16.75 3.58
C ALA A 413 -18.24 -17.36 2.52
N GLN A 414 -18.63 -16.58 1.51
CA GLN A 414 -19.56 -17.03 0.46
C GLN A 414 -19.29 -16.38 -0.88
N GLY A 415 -19.35 -17.17 -1.94
CA GLY A 415 -19.33 -16.68 -3.33
C GLY A 415 -18.00 -16.07 -3.77
N ASN A 416 -16.95 -16.29 -3.01
CA ASN A 416 -15.62 -15.81 -3.36
C ASN A 416 -15.06 -16.61 -4.54
N ILE A 417 -14.16 -16.00 -5.32
CA ILE A 417 -13.56 -16.61 -6.49
C ILE A 417 -12.04 -16.51 -6.42
N PHE A 418 -11.36 -17.61 -6.68
CA PHE A 418 -9.93 -17.71 -6.78
C PHE A 418 -9.55 -18.30 -8.13
N GLU A 419 -9.16 -17.46 -9.10
CA GLU A 419 -8.98 -17.85 -10.50
C GLU A 419 -7.72 -17.25 -11.10
N ASN A 420 -7.07 -18.02 -12.00
CA ASN A 420 -5.87 -17.58 -12.72
C ASN A 420 -4.66 -17.21 -11.83
N ASN A 421 -4.55 -17.71 -10.62
CA ASN A 421 -3.42 -17.42 -9.76
C ASN A 421 -2.30 -18.44 -9.94
N VAL A 422 -1.05 -18.02 -9.78
CA VAL A 422 0.07 -18.92 -9.54
C VAL A 422 0.22 -19.08 -8.02
N VAL A 423 0.18 -20.32 -7.56
CA VAL A 423 0.29 -20.70 -6.15
C VAL A 423 1.49 -21.64 -5.99
N TYR A 424 2.62 -21.09 -5.59
CA TYR A 424 3.88 -21.82 -5.48
C TYR A 424 4.27 -21.96 -4.01
N ALA A 425 3.91 -23.10 -3.40
CA ALA A 425 4.17 -23.35 -2.00
C ALA A 425 5.66 -23.57 -1.70
N GLY A 426 6.09 -23.02 -0.57
CA GLY A 426 7.45 -23.12 -0.07
C GLY A 426 7.68 -24.38 0.80
N ALA A 427 8.23 -24.18 1.97
CA ALA A 427 8.71 -25.25 2.84
C ALA A 427 7.62 -26.17 3.38
N PHE A 428 6.38 -25.73 3.48
CA PHE A 428 5.28 -26.48 4.10
C PHE A 428 4.35 -27.16 3.12
N ASN A 429 4.55 -26.97 1.81
CA ASN A 429 3.78 -27.60 0.73
C ASN A 429 2.26 -27.46 0.84
N THR A 430 1.78 -26.44 1.55
CA THR A 430 0.34 -26.20 1.69
C THR A 430 -0.06 -25.09 0.70
N TRP A 431 -0.88 -25.46 -0.30
CA TRP A 431 -1.39 -24.49 -1.27
C TRP A 431 -2.62 -23.80 -0.74
N ILE A 432 -3.57 -24.59 -0.23
CA ILE A 432 -4.84 -24.10 0.29
C ILE A 432 -5.07 -24.72 1.65
N PHE A 433 -5.30 -23.87 2.62
CA PHE A 433 -5.73 -24.26 3.95
C PHE A 433 -7.17 -23.78 4.16
N SER A 434 -8.08 -24.65 4.54
CA SER A 434 -9.45 -24.27 4.88
C SER A 434 -9.78 -24.68 6.30
N TYR A 435 -10.04 -23.70 7.15
CA TYR A 435 -10.53 -23.91 8.50
C TYR A 435 -12.06 -23.78 8.51
N ALA A 436 -12.73 -24.92 8.57
CA ALA A 436 -14.18 -24.99 8.73
C ALA A 436 -14.50 -25.92 9.90
N PRO A 437 -15.21 -25.49 10.95
CA PRO A 437 -15.60 -26.37 12.04
C PRO A 437 -16.44 -27.54 11.51
N PHE A 438 -16.05 -28.75 11.86
CA PHE A 438 -16.70 -30.01 11.40
C PHE A 438 -18.18 -30.15 11.74
N SER A 439 -18.72 -29.27 12.57
CA SER A 439 -20.10 -29.30 13.05
C SER A 439 -21.10 -28.48 12.25
N GLN A 440 -20.66 -27.73 11.27
CA GLN A 440 -21.55 -26.85 10.49
C GLN A 440 -21.74 -27.34 9.04
N THR A 441 -22.99 -27.29 8.58
CA THR A 441 -23.32 -27.53 7.17
C THR A 441 -23.40 -26.19 6.48
N TYR A 442 -22.49 -25.95 5.53
CA TYR A 442 -22.48 -24.73 4.76
C TYR A 442 -23.40 -24.83 3.54
N PRO A 443 -24.21 -23.80 3.23
CA PRO A 443 -25.13 -23.84 2.09
C PRO A 443 -24.42 -23.82 0.72
N ALA A 444 -23.19 -23.35 0.69
CA ALA A 444 -22.34 -23.29 -0.52
C ALA A 444 -20.86 -23.35 -0.11
N PRO A 445 -19.95 -23.71 -1.02
CA PRO A 445 -18.52 -23.56 -0.81
C PRO A 445 -18.16 -22.10 -0.48
N PRO A 446 -17.19 -21.86 0.39
CA PRO A 446 -16.76 -20.50 0.75
C PRO A 446 -16.12 -19.78 -0.43
N ALA A 447 -15.50 -20.51 -1.31
CA ALA A 447 -14.90 -20.00 -2.54
C ALA A 447 -15.04 -21.02 -3.69
N THR A 448 -14.99 -20.56 -4.92
CA THR A 448 -14.81 -21.36 -6.13
C THR A 448 -13.39 -21.18 -6.64
N LEU A 449 -12.71 -22.30 -6.89
CA LEU A 449 -11.32 -22.33 -7.35
C LEU A 449 -11.25 -22.94 -8.74
N ASN A 450 -10.61 -22.24 -9.69
CA ASN A 450 -10.41 -22.77 -11.03
C ASN A 450 -9.33 -22.01 -11.81
N TRP A 451 -8.78 -22.63 -12.82
CA TRP A 451 -7.78 -22.04 -13.72
C TRP A 451 -6.51 -21.56 -13.01
N ASN A 452 -6.20 -22.09 -11.84
CA ASN A 452 -4.98 -21.76 -11.11
C ASN A 452 -3.82 -22.66 -11.53
N LEU A 453 -2.59 -22.25 -11.23
CA LEU A 453 -1.43 -23.12 -11.36
C LEU A 453 -0.82 -23.34 -9.98
N TYR A 454 -0.71 -24.59 -9.58
CA TYR A 454 -0.16 -25.02 -8.30
C TYR A 454 1.20 -25.68 -8.48
N ASN A 455 2.18 -25.31 -7.67
CA ASN A 455 3.47 -25.95 -7.59
C ASN A 455 4.07 -25.86 -6.18
N SER A 456 5.15 -26.59 -5.91
CA SER A 456 5.89 -26.48 -4.67
C SER A 456 7.40 -26.51 -4.88
N ALA A 457 8.17 -25.90 -3.98
CA ALA A 457 9.64 -25.89 -4.03
C ALA A 457 10.27 -27.28 -3.92
N ALA A 458 9.58 -28.23 -3.28
CA ALA A 458 10.02 -29.62 -3.17
C ALA A 458 9.67 -30.49 -4.40
N GLY A 459 9.07 -29.87 -5.43
CA GLY A 459 8.47 -30.57 -6.56
C GLY A 459 7.10 -31.18 -6.16
N TYR A 460 6.44 -31.87 -7.10
CA TYR A 460 5.21 -32.59 -6.79
C TYR A 460 5.50 -33.67 -5.74
N VAL A 461 4.94 -33.51 -4.56
CA VAL A 461 4.97 -34.52 -3.51
C VAL A 461 3.57 -35.07 -3.36
N GLU A 462 3.44 -36.37 -3.57
CA GLU A 462 2.20 -37.09 -3.29
C GLU A 462 1.87 -36.89 -1.78
N GLY A 463 0.71 -36.29 -1.49
CA GLY A 463 0.35 -35.92 -0.12
C GLY A 463 0.48 -34.44 0.24
N THR A 464 0.70 -33.59 -0.75
CA THR A 464 0.66 -32.11 -0.56
C THR A 464 -0.70 -31.70 -0.03
N SER A 465 -0.73 -30.95 1.06
CA SER A 465 -1.97 -30.70 1.80
C SER A 465 -2.82 -29.64 1.12
N ILE A 466 -3.96 -30.04 0.60
CA ILE A 466 -5.11 -29.17 0.37
C ILE A 466 -6.16 -29.60 1.37
N TRP A 467 -6.60 -28.67 2.20
CA TRP A 467 -7.61 -28.92 3.21
C TRP A 467 -8.90 -28.26 2.77
N TRP A 468 -9.98 -29.01 2.71
CA TRP A 468 -11.26 -28.51 2.27
C TRP A 468 -12.41 -29.20 3.01
N GLY A 469 -13.26 -28.41 3.64
CA GLY A 469 -14.40 -28.92 4.37
C GLY A 469 -14.01 -29.87 5.52
N ASN A 470 -14.60 -31.08 5.51
CA ASN A 470 -14.39 -32.10 6.55
C ASN A 470 -13.22 -33.05 6.27
N VAL A 471 -12.40 -32.79 5.30
CA VAL A 471 -11.28 -33.66 4.90
C VAL A 471 -9.97 -33.08 5.44
N THR A 472 -9.16 -33.92 6.05
CA THR A 472 -7.89 -33.49 6.68
C THR A 472 -6.78 -33.22 5.65
N SER A 473 -6.78 -33.84 4.50
CA SER A 473 -5.90 -33.55 3.37
C SER A 473 -6.28 -34.40 2.16
N TYR A 474 -5.83 -34.01 0.98
CA TYR A 474 -5.96 -34.82 -0.24
C TYR A 474 -4.60 -35.40 -0.61
N ALA A 475 -4.58 -36.68 -0.94
CA ALA A 475 -3.35 -37.41 -1.25
C ALA A 475 -2.68 -36.96 -2.57
N SER A 476 -3.42 -36.33 -3.47
CA SER A 476 -2.88 -35.78 -4.72
C SER A 476 -3.78 -34.69 -5.26
N PHE A 477 -3.26 -33.87 -6.17
CA PHE A 477 -4.03 -32.84 -6.85
C PHE A 477 -5.23 -33.41 -7.61
N SER A 478 -5.07 -34.56 -8.24
CA SER A 478 -6.19 -35.27 -8.92
C SER A 478 -7.28 -35.71 -7.94
N ASN A 479 -6.90 -36.16 -6.74
CA ASN A 479 -7.87 -36.51 -5.70
C ASN A 479 -8.62 -35.27 -5.22
N TRP A 480 -7.93 -34.13 -5.07
CA TRP A 480 -8.56 -32.86 -4.79
C TRP A 480 -9.61 -32.51 -5.84
N GLN A 481 -9.23 -32.45 -7.11
CA GLN A 481 -10.14 -32.12 -8.22
C GLN A 481 -11.38 -33.06 -8.24
N THR A 482 -11.16 -34.34 -8.07
CA THR A 482 -12.24 -35.35 -8.14
C THR A 482 -13.18 -35.24 -6.92
N SER A 483 -12.65 -34.98 -5.74
CA SER A 483 -13.42 -35.03 -4.51
C SER A 483 -14.12 -33.72 -4.20
N SER A 484 -13.49 -32.59 -4.51
CA SER A 484 -14.05 -31.26 -4.27
C SER A 484 -14.94 -30.76 -5.39
N GLY A 485 -14.65 -31.19 -6.63
CA GLY A 485 -15.22 -30.59 -7.85
C GLY A 485 -14.60 -29.25 -8.24
N GLU A 486 -13.66 -28.75 -7.44
CA GLU A 486 -12.91 -27.50 -7.70
C GLU A 486 -11.72 -27.76 -8.63
N ASP A 487 -11.13 -26.68 -9.14
CA ASP A 487 -9.88 -26.68 -9.93
C ASP A 487 -9.88 -27.60 -11.17
N ALA A 488 -11.05 -27.83 -11.76
CA ALA A 488 -11.19 -28.74 -12.91
C ALA A 488 -10.29 -28.35 -14.11
N ASN A 489 -9.99 -27.08 -14.28
CA ASN A 489 -9.13 -26.56 -15.35
C ASN A 489 -7.78 -26.04 -14.83
N SER A 490 -7.47 -26.26 -13.58
CA SER A 490 -6.21 -25.82 -12.98
C SER A 490 -5.07 -26.77 -13.29
N LEU A 491 -3.85 -26.27 -13.22
CA LEU A 491 -2.62 -26.97 -13.53
C LEU A 491 -1.85 -27.31 -12.27
N ASN A 492 -1.19 -28.46 -12.26
CA ASN A 492 -0.22 -28.83 -11.23
C ASN A 492 1.13 -29.09 -11.90
N THR A 493 1.95 -28.05 -12.01
CA THR A 493 3.23 -28.10 -12.70
C THR A 493 4.08 -26.87 -12.35
N ASP A 494 5.36 -26.90 -12.73
CA ASP A 494 6.28 -25.78 -12.55
C ASP A 494 5.86 -24.59 -13.45
N PRO A 495 5.66 -23.37 -12.89
CA PRO A 495 5.37 -22.18 -13.66
C PRO A 495 6.53 -21.69 -14.51
N LEU A 496 7.74 -22.23 -14.34
CA LEU A 496 8.94 -21.85 -15.07
C LEU A 496 9.24 -20.35 -14.97
N PHE A 497 9.35 -19.87 -13.74
CA PHE A 497 9.77 -18.50 -13.45
C PHE A 497 11.16 -18.21 -14.02
N VAL A 498 11.39 -16.98 -14.43
CA VAL A 498 12.66 -16.56 -15.05
C VAL A 498 13.84 -16.72 -14.09
N GLU A 499 13.71 -16.28 -12.84
CA GLU A 499 14.83 -16.35 -11.89
C GLU A 499 14.38 -16.21 -10.42
N LEU A 500 14.08 -17.34 -9.77
CA LEU A 500 13.70 -17.35 -8.35
C LEU A 500 14.88 -17.05 -7.40
N GLY A 501 16.11 -17.35 -7.83
CA GLY A 501 17.32 -17.12 -7.05
C GLY A 501 17.85 -15.69 -7.07
N ALA A 502 17.22 -14.81 -7.84
CA ALA A 502 17.57 -13.41 -7.87
C ALA A 502 17.12 -12.69 -6.58
N ALA A 503 17.70 -11.55 -6.30
CA ALA A 503 17.28 -10.66 -5.23
C ALA A 503 16.96 -9.27 -5.83
N PRO A 504 15.69 -8.95 -6.05
CA PRO A 504 14.47 -9.73 -5.75
C PRO A 504 14.23 -10.90 -6.72
N PRO A 505 13.41 -11.89 -6.35
CA PRO A 505 12.98 -12.95 -7.27
C PRO A 505 12.30 -12.38 -8.51
N ASN A 506 12.52 -13.02 -9.65
CA ASN A 506 11.82 -12.67 -10.88
C ASN A 506 10.71 -13.70 -11.16
N PHE A 507 9.47 -13.28 -10.94
CA PHE A 507 8.29 -14.10 -11.14
C PHE A 507 7.68 -13.98 -12.55
N ASP A 508 8.32 -13.26 -13.48
CA ASP A 508 7.98 -13.37 -14.90
C ASP A 508 8.25 -14.83 -15.35
N THR A 509 7.55 -15.26 -16.37
CA THR A 509 7.67 -16.64 -16.85
C THR A 509 8.35 -16.69 -18.21
N ILE A 510 9.08 -17.79 -18.48
CA ILE A 510 9.65 -17.99 -19.82
C ILE A 510 8.53 -18.27 -20.85
N PRO A 511 8.76 -18.00 -22.16
CA PRO A 511 7.73 -18.18 -23.19
C PRO A 511 7.14 -19.59 -23.34
N SER A 512 7.83 -20.62 -22.84
CA SER A 512 7.37 -22.00 -22.82
C SER A 512 6.65 -22.40 -21.54
N SER A 513 6.40 -21.45 -20.63
CA SER A 513 5.69 -21.70 -19.39
C SER A 513 4.28 -22.23 -19.63
N PRO A 514 3.81 -23.18 -18.82
CA PRO A 514 2.43 -23.66 -18.86
C PRO A 514 1.41 -22.58 -18.46
N THR A 515 1.83 -21.46 -17.87
CA THR A 515 0.95 -20.34 -17.54
C THR A 515 0.50 -19.56 -18.77
N VAL A 516 1.32 -19.59 -19.84
CA VAL A 516 1.11 -18.76 -21.03
C VAL A 516 -0.19 -19.15 -21.76
N ARG A 517 -1.12 -18.19 -21.84
CA ARG A 517 -2.46 -18.34 -22.45
C ARG A 517 -3.30 -19.46 -21.84
N ALA A 518 -3.04 -19.81 -20.61
CA ALA A 518 -3.73 -20.89 -19.91
C ALA A 518 -4.87 -20.40 -19.01
N GLY A 519 -4.96 -19.10 -18.75
CA GLY A 519 -5.98 -18.51 -17.90
C GLY A 519 -7.34 -18.34 -18.59
N SER A 520 -8.36 -18.18 -17.75
CA SER A 520 -9.75 -17.94 -18.15
C SER A 520 -10.02 -16.45 -18.32
N THR A 521 -10.94 -16.13 -19.20
CA THR A 521 -11.52 -14.80 -19.38
C THR A 521 -13.04 -14.82 -19.17
N SER A 522 -13.55 -15.82 -18.45
CA SER A 522 -14.98 -16.05 -18.29
C SER A 522 -15.66 -15.19 -17.22
N LEU A 523 -14.90 -14.64 -16.27
CA LEU A 523 -15.46 -13.75 -15.28
C LEU A 523 -15.91 -12.44 -15.92
N SER A 524 -17.13 -12.05 -15.61
CA SER A 524 -17.70 -10.81 -16.12
C SER A 524 -18.19 -9.93 -14.99
N CYS A 525 -18.10 -8.65 -15.18
CA CYS A 525 -18.64 -7.65 -14.25
C CYS A 525 -20.19 -7.66 -14.09
N SER A 526 -20.88 -8.64 -14.67
CA SER A 526 -22.35 -8.65 -14.73
C SER A 526 -23.07 -8.89 -13.39
N VAL A 527 -22.37 -9.11 -12.30
CA VAL A 527 -22.98 -9.54 -11.03
C VAL A 527 -22.58 -8.66 -9.85
N GLY A 528 -22.27 -7.38 -10.05
CA GLY A 528 -21.97 -6.46 -8.96
C GLY A 528 -20.51 -6.44 -8.49
N TRP A 529 -19.63 -7.22 -9.09
CA TRP A 529 -18.20 -7.26 -8.77
C TRP A 529 -17.39 -6.10 -9.37
N CYS A 530 -17.97 -5.37 -10.28
CA CYS A 530 -17.40 -4.14 -10.78
C CYS A 530 -18.13 -2.99 -10.14
N ASP A 531 -17.42 -1.90 -10.01
CA ASP A 531 -17.93 -0.66 -9.43
C ASP A 531 -19.37 -0.40 -9.89
N PRO A 532 -20.37 -0.44 -9.00
CA PRO A 532 -21.78 -0.30 -9.38
C PRO A 532 -22.10 1.10 -9.88
N ASP A 533 -21.24 2.09 -9.69
CA ASP A 533 -21.42 3.45 -10.23
C ASP A 533 -20.88 3.59 -11.66
N GLY A 534 -20.24 2.54 -12.20
CA GLY A 534 -19.71 2.52 -13.56
C GLY A 534 -18.48 3.41 -13.75
N SER A 535 -17.81 3.80 -12.68
CA SER A 535 -16.62 4.66 -12.74
C SER A 535 -15.36 3.90 -13.18
N SER A 536 -15.35 2.57 -13.06
CA SER A 536 -14.29 1.73 -13.58
C SER A 536 -14.72 0.98 -14.85
N PRO A 537 -14.19 1.32 -16.01
CA PRO A 537 -14.44 0.57 -17.25
C PRO A 537 -13.67 -0.76 -17.31
N ASP A 538 -12.86 -1.05 -16.29
CA ASP A 538 -11.94 -2.17 -16.32
C ASP A 538 -12.63 -3.52 -16.09
N SER A 539 -12.16 -4.52 -16.82
CA SER A 539 -12.56 -5.89 -16.56
C SER A 539 -12.08 -6.35 -15.16
N ILE A 540 -12.68 -7.39 -14.61
CA ILE A 540 -12.23 -8.03 -13.36
C ILE A 540 -10.73 -8.34 -13.36
N TYR A 541 -10.18 -8.67 -14.51
CA TYR A 541 -8.77 -9.00 -14.68
C TYR A 541 -7.85 -7.77 -14.78
N GLY A 542 -8.39 -6.57 -14.88
CA GLY A 542 -7.66 -5.35 -15.18
C GLY A 542 -7.34 -5.18 -16.67
N SER A 543 -6.94 -4.00 -17.06
CA SER A 543 -6.49 -3.68 -18.43
C SER A 543 -5.04 -4.06 -18.67
N THR A 544 -4.24 -4.13 -17.59
CA THR A 544 -2.80 -4.41 -17.64
C THR A 544 -2.39 -5.46 -16.62
N ASP A 545 -1.29 -6.13 -16.89
CA ASP A 545 -0.61 -7.03 -15.96
C ASP A 545 0.17 -6.25 -14.89
N PHE A 546 0.92 -6.96 -14.05
CA PHE A 546 1.77 -6.35 -13.03
C PHE A 546 2.77 -5.33 -13.61
N LEU A 547 3.23 -5.54 -14.83
CA LEU A 547 4.22 -4.70 -15.52
C LEU A 547 3.63 -3.56 -16.34
N GLY A 548 2.31 -3.49 -16.42
CA GLY A 548 1.62 -2.55 -17.32
C GLY A 548 1.52 -3.01 -18.77
N ASN A 549 1.85 -4.29 -19.08
CA ASN A 549 1.55 -4.84 -20.39
C ASN A 549 0.04 -5.09 -20.52
N PRO A 550 -0.53 -5.03 -21.72
CA PRO A 550 -1.94 -5.38 -21.92
C PRO A 550 -2.26 -6.77 -21.36
N ARG A 551 -3.26 -6.86 -20.48
CA ARG A 551 -3.66 -8.11 -19.82
C ARG A 551 -4.19 -9.16 -20.76
N THR A 552 -4.79 -8.77 -21.87
CA THR A 552 -5.28 -9.70 -22.87
C THR A 552 -4.39 -9.72 -24.09
N ASN A 553 -3.87 -10.89 -24.43
CA ASN A 553 -3.20 -11.15 -25.69
C ASN A 553 -4.12 -11.97 -26.60
N GLY A 554 -4.99 -11.30 -27.33
CA GLY A 554 -6.08 -11.91 -28.09
C GLY A 554 -7.28 -12.24 -27.21
N SER A 555 -7.71 -13.51 -27.17
CA SER A 555 -8.87 -13.96 -26.38
C SER A 555 -8.49 -14.72 -25.09
N ARG A 556 -7.23 -14.72 -24.72
CA ARG A 556 -6.71 -15.45 -23.55
C ARG A 556 -5.78 -14.59 -22.74
N ILE A 557 -5.62 -14.95 -21.49
CA ILE A 557 -4.71 -14.35 -20.54
C ILE A 557 -3.76 -15.40 -19.95
N ASP A 558 -2.65 -14.98 -19.42
CA ASP A 558 -1.74 -15.86 -18.71
C ASP A 558 -2.22 -16.07 -17.26
N ILE A 559 -1.85 -17.20 -16.67
CA ILE A 559 -2.05 -17.45 -15.23
C ILE A 559 -0.96 -16.72 -14.46
N GLY A 560 -1.32 -16.02 -13.37
CA GLY A 560 -0.41 -15.26 -12.54
C GLY A 560 -0.37 -13.76 -12.86
N ALA A 561 0.50 -13.03 -12.18
CA ALA A 561 0.55 -11.57 -12.20
C ALA A 561 1.10 -10.99 -13.53
N TYR A 562 1.74 -11.78 -14.34
CA TYR A 562 2.46 -11.36 -15.56
C TYR A 562 1.82 -11.88 -16.84
N GLU A 563 1.87 -11.08 -17.90
CA GLU A 563 1.60 -11.49 -19.27
C GLU A 563 2.91 -11.68 -20.02
N ASN A 564 3.17 -12.90 -20.47
CA ASN A 564 4.38 -13.19 -21.23
C ASN A 564 4.34 -12.55 -22.62
N THR A 565 5.19 -11.55 -22.84
CA THR A 565 5.29 -10.81 -24.10
C THR A 565 6.21 -11.49 -25.12
N GLY A 566 6.73 -12.67 -24.80
CA GLY A 566 7.60 -13.46 -25.67
C GLY A 566 9.10 -13.19 -25.50
N ALA A 567 9.49 -12.31 -24.59
CA ALA A 567 10.88 -12.08 -24.22
C ALA A 567 10.99 -12.08 -22.70
N ALA A 568 11.72 -13.04 -22.14
CA ALA A 568 12.06 -13.02 -20.73
C ALA A 568 12.95 -11.79 -20.45
N VAL A 569 12.57 -10.96 -19.48
CA VAL A 569 13.34 -9.78 -19.07
C VAL A 569 14.14 -10.16 -17.85
N ALA A 570 15.47 -10.10 -17.94
CA ALA A 570 16.34 -10.31 -16.79
C ALA A 570 16.17 -9.17 -15.78
N ASN A 571 16.30 -9.47 -14.48
CA ASN A 571 16.32 -8.45 -13.44
C ASN A 571 17.43 -7.46 -13.70
N SER A 572 17.10 -6.21 -13.87
CA SER A 572 18.08 -5.12 -13.98
C SER A 572 17.63 -3.94 -13.14
N LEU A 573 18.59 -3.35 -12.45
CA LEU A 573 18.42 -2.07 -11.78
C LEU A 573 19.08 -1.00 -12.64
N THR A 574 18.34 0.03 -12.98
CA THR A 574 18.86 1.16 -13.71
C THR A 574 18.88 2.39 -12.82
N VAL A 575 20.03 3.05 -12.73
CA VAL A 575 20.18 4.35 -12.07
C VAL A 575 20.39 5.39 -13.16
N ASN A 576 19.48 6.31 -13.31
CA ASN A 576 19.54 7.38 -14.29
C ASN A 576 19.65 8.73 -13.58
N LEU A 577 20.62 9.56 -13.99
CA LEU A 577 20.83 10.92 -13.50
C LEU A 577 20.54 11.90 -14.62
N THR A 578 19.73 12.91 -14.35
CA THR A 578 19.43 14.00 -15.30
C THR A 578 19.63 15.36 -14.64
N SER A 579 19.73 16.40 -15.43
CA SER A 579 19.79 17.79 -14.98
C SER A 579 18.76 18.63 -15.71
N GLY A 580 18.08 19.53 -15.01
CA GLY A 580 17.15 20.48 -15.61
C GLY A 580 17.83 21.49 -16.55
N ALA A 581 19.12 21.75 -16.35
CA ALA A 581 19.98 22.51 -17.30
C ALA A 581 21.38 21.92 -17.28
N TYR A 582 22.00 21.84 -18.45
CA TYR A 582 23.35 21.30 -18.63
C TYR A 582 24.42 22.39 -18.81
N THR A 583 23.99 23.66 -18.86
CA THR A 583 24.85 24.84 -18.85
C THR A 583 24.32 25.83 -17.81
N LEU A 584 25.17 26.35 -16.96
CA LEU A 584 24.86 27.33 -15.94
C LEU A 584 25.76 28.55 -16.04
N GLN A 585 25.19 29.73 -15.81
CA GLN A 585 25.93 30.97 -15.61
C GLN A 585 26.20 31.19 -14.11
N PRO A 586 27.20 31.97 -13.71
CA PRO A 586 27.43 32.36 -12.34
C PRO A 586 26.15 32.88 -11.66
N GLY A 587 25.84 32.36 -10.51
CA GLY A 587 24.60 32.71 -9.78
C GLY A 587 23.35 31.88 -10.13
N GLN A 588 23.38 31.10 -11.19
CA GLN A 588 22.26 30.20 -11.53
C GLN A 588 22.28 28.90 -10.76
N ALA A 589 21.15 28.19 -10.80
CA ALA A 589 20.98 26.85 -10.24
C ALA A 589 20.17 25.98 -11.18
N THR A 590 20.34 24.66 -11.07
CA THR A 590 19.52 23.65 -11.73
C THR A 590 19.12 22.58 -10.73
N THR A 591 18.21 21.70 -11.10
CA THR A 591 17.86 20.53 -10.29
C THR A 591 18.42 19.27 -10.94
N LEU A 592 19.20 18.53 -10.19
CA LEU A 592 19.57 17.17 -10.55
C LEU A 592 18.43 16.23 -10.10
N THR A 593 18.03 15.33 -10.98
CA THR A 593 17.06 14.28 -10.65
C THR A 593 17.71 12.93 -10.90
N VAL A 594 17.67 12.07 -9.90
CA VAL A 594 18.03 10.66 -10.06
C VAL A 594 16.75 9.84 -10.03
N THR A 595 16.65 8.90 -10.96
CA THR A 595 15.62 7.87 -10.97
C THR A 595 16.29 6.52 -10.83
N VAL A 596 15.83 5.70 -9.92
CA VAL A 596 16.24 4.31 -9.76
C VAL A 596 15.05 3.46 -10.15
N SER A 597 15.18 2.78 -11.29
CA SER A 597 14.12 1.94 -11.85
C SER A 597 14.52 0.49 -11.72
N ALA A 598 13.67 -0.31 -11.12
CA ALA A 598 13.80 -1.75 -11.12
C ALA A 598 13.14 -2.31 -12.38
N SER A 599 13.80 -3.21 -13.06
CA SER A 599 13.16 -4.05 -14.05
C SER A 599 12.20 -5.01 -13.32
N PRO A 600 11.12 -5.36 -13.97
CA PRO A 600 9.94 -5.90 -13.32
C PRO A 600 10.10 -7.34 -12.83
N GLY A 601 10.67 -7.55 -11.70
CA GLY A 601 10.98 -8.87 -11.16
C GLY A 601 10.47 -9.18 -9.76
N GLY A 602 9.59 -8.36 -9.17
CA GLY A 602 8.97 -8.72 -7.89
C GLY A 602 9.59 -8.13 -6.62
N GLY A 603 10.61 -7.29 -6.74
CA GLY A 603 11.24 -6.67 -5.56
C GLY A 603 10.63 -5.35 -5.11
N GLY A 604 9.55 -4.94 -5.74
CA GLY A 604 8.88 -3.69 -5.42
C GLY A 604 9.70 -2.44 -5.75
N VAL A 605 9.30 -1.33 -5.18
CA VAL A 605 9.93 -0.03 -5.41
C VAL A 605 11.33 0.01 -4.79
N PRO A 606 12.40 0.40 -5.54
CA PRO A 606 13.72 0.56 -4.96
C PRO A 606 13.71 1.58 -3.83
N SER A 607 14.14 1.18 -2.64
CA SER A 607 14.25 2.05 -1.47
C SER A 607 15.70 2.33 -1.11
N GLY A 608 15.94 3.11 -0.07
CA GLY A 608 17.29 3.42 0.38
C GLY A 608 17.79 4.79 -0.07
N THR A 609 19.07 4.93 -0.34
CA THR A 609 19.68 6.25 -0.54
C THR A 609 20.51 6.37 -1.80
N VAL A 610 20.61 7.58 -2.31
CA VAL A 610 21.47 7.95 -3.42
C VAL A 610 22.48 9.01 -2.99
N LYS A 611 23.73 8.85 -3.41
CA LYS A 611 24.78 9.87 -3.29
C LYS A 611 24.92 10.59 -4.63
N PHE A 612 24.75 11.90 -4.64
CA PHE A 612 25.09 12.76 -5.79
C PHE A 612 26.56 13.12 -5.70
N MET A 613 27.31 12.85 -6.74
CA MET A 613 28.76 13.00 -6.79
C MET A 613 29.17 14.02 -7.84
N LEU A 614 30.16 14.84 -7.55
CA LEU A 614 30.87 15.70 -8.50
C LEU A 614 32.30 15.15 -8.63
N GLY A 615 32.59 14.46 -9.70
CA GLY A 615 33.80 13.64 -9.80
C GLY A 615 33.83 12.62 -8.66
N SER A 616 34.83 12.67 -7.80
CA SER A 616 34.96 11.85 -6.60
C SER A 616 34.38 12.49 -5.33
N ALA A 617 33.97 13.76 -5.38
CA ALA A 617 33.47 14.49 -4.23
C ALA A 617 31.97 14.26 -4.02
N LEU A 618 31.57 13.99 -2.77
CA LEU A 618 30.16 13.87 -2.39
C LEU A 618 29.52 15.27 -2.32
N LEU A 619 28.53 15.54 -3.17
CA LEU A 619 27.71 16.73 -3.06
C LEU A 619 26.66 16.59 -1.96
N LYS A 620 25.87 15.51 -2.00
CA LYS A 620 24.82 15.22 -1.01
C LYS A 620 24.35 13.79 -1.10
N LYS A 621 23.90 13.25 0.04
CA LYS A 621 23.13 12.02 0.14
C LYS A 621 21.63 12.35 0.23
N ARG A 622 20.77 11.62 -0.48
CA ARG A 622 19.31 11.76 -0.48
C ARG A 622 18.66 10.40 -0.33
N THR A 623 17.54 10.34 0.35
CA THR A 623 16.66 9.17 0.34
C THR A 623 15.84 9.16 -0.94
N LEU A 624 15.63 7.99 -1.50
CA LEU A 624 14.72 7.77 -2.62
C LEU A 624 13.27 7.80 -2.10
N LEU A 625 12.40 8.38 -2.88
CA LEU A 625 10.95 8.34 -2.66
C LEU A 625 10.29 7.58 -3.81
N PRO A 626 9.27 6.77 -3.55
CA PRO A 626 8.53 6.09 -4.59
C PRO A 626 8.01 7.07 -5.65
N ALA A 627 8.19 6.72 -6.92
CA ALA A 627 7.69 7.49 -8.05
C ALA A 627 6.68 6.70 -8.89
N SER A 628 6.77 5.37 -8.85
CA SER A 628 5.83 4.41 -9.44
C SER A 628 6.00 3.05 -8.77
N ALA A 629 5.27 2.04 -9.19
CA ALA A 629 5.39 0.65 -8.68
C ALA A 629 6.79 0.04 -8.85
N THR A 630 7.61 0.56 -9.75
CA THR A 630 8.96 0.03 -10.05
C THR A 630 10.05 1.10 -10.01
N GLU A 631 9.71 2.33 -9.66
CA GLU A 631 10.66 3.42 -9.69
C GLU A 631 10.63 4.26 -8.42
N SER A 632 11.81 4.72 -8.02
CA SER A 632 11.99 5.73 -7.00
C SER A 632 12.88 6.85 -7.48
N ALA A 633 12.67 8.04 -6.96
CA ALA A 633 13.41 9.21 -7.36
C ALA A 633 13.93 10.02 -6.17
N ALA A 634 14.98 10.79 -6.41
CA ALA A 634 15.45 11.82 -5.50
C ALA A 634 15.96 13.03 -6.29
N THR A 635 15.83 14.22 -5.71
CA THR A 635 16.27 15.44 -6.34
C THR A 635 17.31 16.18 -5.49
N LEU A 636 18.17 16.95 -6.16
CA LEU A 636 19.16 17.80 -5.53
C LEU A 636 19.30 19.12 -6.32
N PRO A 637 19.05 20.29 -5.72
CA PRO A 637 19.44 21.56 -6.31
C PRO A 637 20.96 21.66 -6.42
N LEU A 638 21.43 21.98 -7.62
CA LEU A 638 22.83 22.23 -7.93
C LEU A 638 23.00 23.71 -8.26
N ARG A 639 23.79 24.42 -7.47
CA ARG A 639 24.11 25.83 -7.70
C ARG A 639 25.41 25.96 -8.49
N ALA A 640 25.50 26.95 -9.37
CA ALA A 640 26.71 27.28 -10.10
C ALA A 640 27.94 27.42 -9.20
N SER A 641 27.78 27.95 -7.96
CA SER A 641 28.85 28.10 -6.97
C SER A 641 29.45 26.77 -6.45
N GLN A 642 28.81 25.64 -6.74
CA GLN A 642 29.29 24.31 -6.35
C GLN A 642 30.12 23.66 -7.47
N LEU A 643 30.16 24.28 -8.65
CA LEU A 643 30.85 23.79 -9.84
C LEU A 643 32.18 24.54 -10.06
N GLY A 644 33.15 23.83 -10.60
CA GLY A 644 34.36 24.47 -11.16
C GLY A 644 34.08 25.07 -12.54
N PRO A 645 34.87 26.07 -13.02
CA PRO A 645 34.76 26.60 -14.38
C PRO A 645 34.88 25.49 -15.43
N GLY A 646 34.05 25.56 -16.45
CA GLY A 646 34.02 24.58 -17.55
C GLY A 646 33.20 23.33 -17.24
N ALA A 647 33.59 22.22 -17.82
CA ALA A 647 32.86 20.95 -17.75
C ALA A 647 33.00 20.24 -16.38
N ASN A 648 31.89 19.91 -15.75
CA ASN A 648 31.82 19.23 -14.48
C ASN A 648 31.09 17.90 -14.63
N THR A 649 31.74 16.80 -14.27
CA THR A 649 31.17 15.45 -14.39
C THR A 649 30.43 15.09 -13.11
N LEU A 650 29.17 14.69 -13.25
CA LEU A 650 28.28 14.30 -12.17
C LEU A 650 27.83 12.85 -12.33
N THR A 651 27.72 12.12 -11.22
CA THR A 651 27.15 10.77 -11.16
C THR A 651 26.25 10.63 -9.95
N ALA A 652 25.37 9.64 -9.97
CA ALA A 652 24.57 9.22 -8.83
C ALA A 652 24.92 7.79 -8.46
N VAL A 653 25.17 7.55 -7.17
CA VAL A 653 25.49 6.22 -6.64
C VAL A 653 24.39 5.78 -5.71
N TYR A 654 23.63 4.80 -6.14
CA TYR A 654 22.61 4.15 -5.33
C TYR A 654 23.25 3.16 -4.36
N SER A 655 22.82 3.18 -3.10
CA SER A 655 23.40 2.35 -2.04
C SER A 655 22.95 0.89 -2.09
N GLY A 656 21.94 0.56 -2.89
CA GLY A 656 21.16 -0.65 -2.69
C GLY A 656 20.24 -0.52 -1.46
N ASN A 657 19.35 -1.47 -1.30
CA ASN A 657 18.61 -1.68 -0.06
C ASN A 657 18.75 -3.13 0.40
N SER A 658 18.72 -3.33 1.70
CA SER A 658 18.66 -4.64 2.32
C SER A 658 17.56 -4.59 3.39
N ILE A 659 16.79 -5.65 3.46
CA ILE A 659 15.81 -5.86 4.51
C ILE A 659 16.49 -6.67 5.60
N ALA A 660 16.60 -6.11 6.80
CA ALA A 660 16.97 -6.90 7.97
C ALA A 660 15.78 -7.81 8.31
N PRO A 661 16.00 -9.10 8.67
CA PRO A 661 14.92 -9.93 9.16
C PRO A 661 14.26 -9.24 10.37
N CYS A 662 12.93 -9.12 10.37
CA CYS A 662 12.19 -8.47 11.44
C CYS A 662 12.19 -9.23 12.76
N CYS A 663 12.65 -10.48 12.76
CA CYS A 663 12.67 -11.35 13.94
C CYS A 663 14.09 -11.81 14.23
N PRO A 664 14.41 -12.24 15.47
CA PRO A 664 15.73 -12.71 15.82
C PRO A 664 16.10 -14.06 15.18
N VAL A 665 15.72 -14.24 13.93
CA VAL A 665 16.19 -15.35 13.12
C VAL A 665 17.60 -14.99 12.68
N SER A 666 18.57 -15.81 13.04
CA SER A 666 20.00 -15.66 12.73
C SER A 666 20.26 -15.82 11.22
N GLY A 667 19.80 -14.86 10.42
CA GLY A 667 20.07 -14.78 8.99
C GLY A 667 20.75 -13.46 8.62
N PRO A 668 21.58 -13.42 7.57
CA PRO A 668 22.09 -12.15 7.05
C PRO A 668 20.92 -11.31 6.47
N PRO A 669 21.03 -9.97 6.48
CA PRO A 669 20.07 -9.11 5.80
C PRO A 669 19.89 -9.54 4.35
N VAL A 670 18.65 -9.66 3.90
CA VAL A 670 18.36 -9.99 2.50
C VAL A 670 18.49 -8.71 1.67
N SER A 671 19.42 -8.72 0.72
CA SER A 671 19.55 -7.60 -0.23
C SER A 671 18.41 -7.70 -1.23
N VAL A 672 17.55 -6.69 -1.27
CA VAL A 672 16.47 -6.61 -2.27
C VAL A 672 17.02 -6.05 -3.58
N TYR A 673 17.85 -5.02 -3.50
CA TYR A 673 18.52 -4.45 -4.66
C TYR A 673 19.99 -4.17 -4.35
N SER A 674 20.88 -4.55 -5.25
CA SER A 674 22.30 -4.23 -5.16
C SER A 674 22.57 -2.77 -5.46
N GLY A 675 23.65 -2.21 -4.91
CA GLY A 675 24.07 -0.85 -5.24
C GLY A 675 24.46 -0.71 -6.72
N ALA A 676 24.18 0.44 -7.31
CA ALA A 676 24.48 0.73 -8.71
C ALA A 676 24.87 2.22 -8.91
N THR A 677 25.52 2.51 -10.01
CA THR A 677 25.98 3.88 -10.34
C THR A 677 25.40 4.30 -11.70
N SER A 678 24.90 5.53 -11.79
CA SER A 678 24.40 6.08 -13.04
C SER A 678 25.53 6.27 -14.07
N PRO A 679 25.20 6.28 -15.37
CA PRO A 679 26.06 6.92 -16.34
C PRO A 679 26.39 8.35 -15.91
N PRO A 680 27.60 8.86 -16.23
CA PRO A 680 27.95 10.25 -15.92
C PRO A 680 27.19 11.23 -16.82
N ILE A 681 26.83 12.37 -16.23
CA ILE A 681 26.36 13.53 -17.00
C ILE A 681 27.37 14.68 -16.86
N THR A 682 27.36 15.62 -17.79
CA THR A 682 28.22 16.82 -17.74
C THR A 682 27.35 18.05 -17.57
N VAL A 683 27.66 18.89 -16.58
CA VAL A 683 27.11 20.23 -16.42
C VAL A 683 28.24 21.24 -16.54
N THR A 684 28.10 22.20 -17.48
CA THR A 684 29.12 23.21 -17.78
C THR A 684 28.80 24.50 -17.03
N LEU A 685 29.79 25.09 -16.36
CA LEU A 685 29.75 26.45 -15.84
C LEU A 685 30.47 27.38 -16.80
N GLU A 686 29.74 28.30 -17.45
CA GLU A 686 30.24 29.30 -18.38
C GLU A 686 30.51 30.65 -17.72
#